data_6898f6f248082c498a7fa20366e5f008
#
_entry.id   6898f6f248082c498a7fa20366e5f008
#
_cell.length_a   1.000
_cell.length_b   1.000
_cell.length_c   1.000
_cell.angle_alpha   90.00
_cell.angle_beta   90.00
_cell.angle_gamma   90.00
#
_symmetry.space_group_name_H-M   'P 1'
#
loop_
_entity.id
_entity.type
_entity.pdbx_description
1 polymer ?
#
loop_
_entity_poly.entity_id
_entity_poly.type
_entity_poly.pdbx_seq_one_letter_code
_entity_poly.pdbx_strand_id
1 'polypeptide(L)'
;MNGTNNNTLIASPDKRLSIMSDLEEFAFYGFPDFDDQQRLNYFVFAPEEWEVILQGSSMKAQVYSAIQMGYFKAKHIFFRFSLHKVPQDDLRFILTHCFTNQTLKAFNITKYEHYRVCESIIKLFSYTPWSKEFLPKLYDRARLSVKRDISPNFIAHELLAFLQSAKIVRPGYSTLQKIISHILVEERKRLKYCLYSVLTEEHKQSFKQLIKNDNTLSELAALKQDPKSFGSTMMNIECGKHNLLKPLHHFAKTLLPVLEISAQNIATYASLANYYTIYDLERFDDERTYLYLLCYAFKRYQQISDNLIDAFSFQVNKLEKETKAKADAYSDEEPDNKEKQVGQLILLYVDDKLSDSMELGDARKKAFKILPKESIRTIGEKMIKKHKPKRKQLIMWQERDRAVARYKHHLRPLLLATDFKSQHANNPLLKAIQWMKEVFTKQQSLTQQHSKHFPQDFISKRLEPYLLINDKDGELTIQANRYEMAVYCQITKQIETGALYIDDSVRHRPFAQDLVSLQEKKHILDVLAIPWIKTPCDSQLDLLFKQLDTLWIEFNHNLKQDTLKHLKYNHIKKEVLWVKPRTINEEETSEKQTFYGKLPVCDLSDVLRFVNDKCHFLSALTPMQPLYIKQKVDFNNLIAVMISQATNIGNHKMAQTSDCIYHILESTYKQYMRLVTLKKANAIIANHITNLSIFPHYTFDLNVLYGAVDGQKFEALTPTTKARYSRKYFKKGRGVVAYTMLSNYVPINSDVIGAHEHESNFVFDIWYNNTSLINPTVITGDMHSVNKANFALFHMFGGELRPRFTNLKSELNNVYGTKDPASYVNFLVQPIGIIDRQLIIDEKDNIGRIIATLALKEMSQSTLIKKLCALSTNNKTRKALFEFNKLIRSIYTLKCILDPKILENAHRSQNRLESYHTLRGAIAKVSGRKALLGRTDLEMEISNQCGLLIASAIIYYNASIHSHLLNKNPNNKKVLKFLRKLSPAAWQHIHFTGYFSFYDNRRKIDIDKMLEDILLN
;
A
#
# COMPACT_ATOMS: atom_id res chain seq x y z
N MET A 1 20.22 -66.59 -6.64
CA MET A 1 19.81 -66.78 -5.24
C MET A 1 19.18 -65.47 -4.78
N ASN A 2 17.93 -65.55 -4.42
CA ASN A 2 17.01 -64.45 -4.25
C ASN A 2 17.28 -63.62 -3.02
N GLY A 3 17.42 -62.30 -3.17
CA GLY A 3 17.39 -61.31 -2.12
C GLY A 3 16.26 -60.34 -2.40
N THR A 4 15.12 -60.56 -1.74
CA THR A 4 13.94 -59.68 -1.76
C THR A 4 14.28 -58.37 -1.08
N ASN A 5 14.42 -57.31 -1.87
CA ASN A 5 14.51 -55.94 -1.41
C ASN A 5 13.08 -55.40 -1.09
N ASN A 6 12.70 -55.53 0.15
CA ASN A 6 11.58 -54.76 0.73
C ASN A 6 12.05 -53.31 0.99
N ASN A 7 11.98 -52.46 -0.01
CA ASN A 7 12.07 -51.03 0.13
C ASN A 7 10.70 -50.49 0.57
N THR A 8 10.40 -50.61 1.86
CA THR A 8 9.42 -49.72 2.51
C THR A 8 9.98 -48.30 2.49
N LEU A 9 9.52 -47.49 1.52
CA LEU A 9 9.74 -46.07 1.47
C LEU A 9 9.14 -45.42 2.75
N ILE A 10 9.96 -45.37 3.81
CA ILE A 10 9.69 -44.49 4.93
C ILE A 10 9.78 -43.08 4.36
N ALA A 11 8.59 -42.44 4.12
CA ALA A 11 8.50 -41.07 3.71
C ALA A 11 9.19 -40.20 4.79
N SER A 12 10.28 -39.56 4.39
CA SER A 12 10.96 -38.59 5.26
C SER A 12 9.96 -37.52 5.78
N PRO A 13 10.08 -37.02 7.02
CA PRO A 13 9.21 -35.99 7.59
C PRO A 13 9.09 -34.73 6.75
N ASP A 14 10.07 -34.45 5.90
CA ASP A 14 10.22 -33.23 5.09
C ASP A 14 9.28 -33.12 3.87
N LYS A 15 8.40 -34.11 3.62
CA LYS A 15 7.47 -34.13 2.46
C LYS A 15 6.06 -33.67 2.77
N ARG A 16 5.78 -33.24 3.99
CA ARG A 16 4.44 -32.74 4.36
C ARG A 16 4.28 -31.28 3.95
N LEU A 17 3.07 -30.91 3.51
CA LEU A 17 2.72 -29.54 3.15
C LEU A 17 2.88 -28.61 4.37
N SER A 18 3.72 -27.59 4.26
CA SER A 18 3.74 -26.52 5.27
C SER A 18 2.51 -25.64 5.08
N ILE A 19 1.62 -25.60 6.09
CA ILE A 19 0.40 -24.79 6.09
C ILE A 19 0.54 -23.49 6.88
N MET A 20 1.59 -23.36 7.69
CA MET A 20 1.95 -22.20 8.49
C MET A 20 3.46 -22.06 8.52
N SER A 21 3.95 -20.87 8.87
CA SER A 21 5.36 -20.68 9.24
C SER A 21 5.66 -21.37 10.56
N ASP A 22 6.92 -21.69 10.83
CA ASP A 22 7.34 -22.33 12.08
C ASP A 22 6.93 -21.49 13.30
N LEU A 23 6.96 -20.15 13.18
CA LEU A 23 6.50 -19.24 14.22
C LEU A 23 4.99 -19.35 14.46
N GLU A 24 4.20 -19.34 13.38
CA GLU A 24 2.73 -19.50 13.49
C GLU A 24 2.37 -20.87 14.02
N GLU A 25 3.06 -21.94 13.58
CA GLU A 25 2.87 -23.27 14.12
C GLU A 25 3.16 -23.30 15.63
N PHE A 26 4.28 -22.70 16.06
CA PHE A 26 4.59 -22.55 17.49
C PHE A 26 3.56 -21.68 18.21
N ALA A 27 3.15 -20.56 17.61
CA ALA A 27 2.16 -19.67 18.22
C ALA A 27 0.81 -20.35 18.46
N PHE A 28 0.37 -21.23 17.56
CA PHE A 28 -0.93 -21.91 17.66
C PHE A 28 -0.86 -23.28 18.34
N TYR A 29 0.23 -24.02 18.17
CA TYR A 29 0.38 -25.43 18.58
C TYR A 29 1.60 -25.70 19.44
N GLY A 30 2.57 -24.79 19.50
CA GLY A 30 3.75 -24.95 20.33
C GLY A 30 3.41 -24.94 21.82
N PHE A 31 4.20 -25.67 22.61
CA PHE A 31 4.07 -25.67 24.06
C PHE A 31 4.30 -24.25 24.59
N PRO A 32 3.40 -23.71 25.44
CA PRO A 32 3.52 -22.33 25.91
C PRO A 32 4.77 -22.10 26.77
N ASP A 33 5.39 -20.95 26.54
CA ASP A 33 6.46 -20.39 27.36
C ASP A 33 6.15 -18.88 27.44
N PHE A 34 5.49 -18.49 28.55
CA PHE A 34 4.91 -17.16 28.67
C PHE A 34 5.95 -16.16 29.18
N ASP A 35 5.92 -14.96 28.62
CA ASP A 35 6.56 -13.79 29.25
C ASP A 35 5.73 -13.27 30.44
N ASP A 36 6.27 -12.29 31.18
CA ASP A 36 5.62 -11.75 32.37
C ASP A 36 4.25 -11.13 32.09
N GLN A 37 4.08 -10.49 30.95
CA GLN A 37 2.81 -9.90 30.53
C GLN A 37 1.77 -10.98 30.20
N GLN A 38 2.19 -12.03 29.53
CA GLN A 38 1.33 -13.16 29.20
C GLN A 38 0.92 -13.93 30.46
N ARG A 39 1.82 -14.09 31.45
CA ARG A 39 1.49 -14.67 32.76
C ARG A 39 0.40 -13.87 33.45
N LEU A 40 0.49 -12.54 33.48
CA LEU A 40 -0.55 -11.67 34.03
C LEU A 40 -1.89 -11.79 33.26
N ASN A 41 -1.84 -11.98 31.94
CA ASN A 41 -3.05 -12.08 31.14
C ASN A 41 -3.75 -13.43 31.27
N TYR A 42 -3.00 -14.53 31.40
CA TYR A 42 -3.55 -15.87 31.29
C TYR A 42 -3.62 -16.62 32.62
N PHE A 43 -2.82 -16.24 33.61
CA PHE A 43 -2.79 -16.89 34.94
C PHE A 43 -3.46 -16.05 36.04
N VAL A 44 -4.10 -14.93 35.71
CA VAL A 44 -5.06 -14.28 36.60
C VAL A 44 -6.43 -14.88 36.31
N PHE A 45 -7.03 -15.45 37.35
CA PHE A 45 -8.25 -16.25 37.27
C PHE A 45 -9.45 -15.51 37.83
N ALA A 46 -10.60 -15.58 37.14
CA ALA A 46 -11.88 -15.13 37.63
C ALA A 46 -12.42 -16.05 38.74
N PRO A 47 -13.40 -15.63 39.57
CA PRO A 47 -13.96 -16.45 40.62
C PRO A 47 -14.45 -17.83 40.13
N GLU A 48 -15.14 -17.88 39.01
CA GLU A 48 -15.66 -19.11 38.40
C GLU A 48 -14.52 -20.04 37.92
N GLU A 49 -13.42 -19.45 37.42
CA GLU A 49 -12.21 -20.18 37.02
C GLU A 49 -11.53 -20.79 38.24
N TRP A 50 -11.49 -20.05 39.36
CA TRP A 50 -10.98 -20.53 40.63
C TRP A 50 -11.76 -21.70 41.20
N GLU A 51 -13.08 -21.67 41.18
CA GLU A 51 -13.92 -22.79 41.63
C GLU A 51 -13.54 -24.08 40.90
N VAL A 52 -13.34 -24.00 39.56
CA VAL A 52 -12.92 -25.18 38.78
C VAL A 52 -11.49 -25.63 39.13
N ILE A 53 -10.57 -24.72 39.40
CA ILE A 53 -9.19 -25.07 39.79
C ILE A 53 -9.21 -25.80 41.14
N LEU A 54 -9.98 -25.33 42.11
CA LEU A 54 -10.08 -25.90 43.45
C LEU A 54 -10.78 -27.26 43.52
N GLN A 55 -11.53 -27.66 42.49
CA GLN A 55 -12.10 -29.01 42.36
C GLN A 55 -11.05 -30.12 42.23
N GLY A 56 -9.78 -29.75 41.98
CA GLY A 56 -8.67 -30.72 41.92
C GLY A 56 -8.52 -31.48 43.25
N SER A 57 -8.45 -32.81 43.18
CA SER A 57 -8.40 -33.73 44.35
C SER A 57 -7.08 -33.63 45.15
N SER A 58 -6.09 -32.93 44.66
CA SER A 58 -4.78 -32.72 45.29
C SER A 58 -4.16 -31.42 44.81
N MET A 59 -3.22 -30.88 45.57
CA MET A 59 -2.48 -29.66 45.18
C MET A 59 -1.86 -29.78 43.78
N LYS A 60 -1.25 -30.93 43.47
CA LYS A 60 -0.68 -31.14 42.13
C LYS A 60 -1.76 -31.04 41.04
N ALA A 61 -2.97 -31.54 41.27
CA ALA A 61 -4.07 -31.47 40.32
C ALA A 61 -4.60 -30.04 40.18
N GLN A 62 -4.63 -29.28 41.28
CA GLN A 62 -5.02 -27.86 41.27
C GLN A 62 -4.01 -26.99 40.52
N VAL A 63 -2.71 -27.15 40.76
CA VAL A 63 -1.63 -26.45 40.03
C VAL A 63 -1.67 -26.82 38.56
N TYR A 64 -1.87 -28.13 38.26
CA TYR A 64 -2.01 -28.57 36.87
C TYR A 64 -3.24 -27.95 36.20
N SER A 65 -4.37 -27.87 36.90
CA SER A 65 -5.60 -27.24 36.40
C SER A 65 -5.37 -25.76 36.08
N ALA A 66 -4.70 -25.02 36.97
CA ALA A 66 -4.36 -23.59 36.76
C ALA A 66 -3.47 -23.40 35.54
N ILE A 67 -2.38 -24.14 35.40
CA ILE A 67 -1.49 -24.06 34.25
C ILE A 67 -2.22 -24.44 32.96
N GLN A 68 -2.96 -25.56 32.98
CA GLN A 68 -3.70 -26.04 31.82
C GLN A 68 -4.79 -25.05 31.39
N MET A 69 -5.46 -24.37 32.32
CA MET A 69 -6.45 -23.33 32.04
C MET A 69 -5.82 -22.11 31.39
N GLY A 70 -4.70 -21.61 31.89
CA GLY A 70 -3.98 -20.50 31.26
C GLY A 70 -3.49 -20.84 29.85
N TYR A 71 -2.97 -22.06 29.67
CA TYR A 71 -2.55 -22.53 28.36
C TYR A 71 -3.74 -22.70 27.39
N PHE A 72 -4.90 -23.17 27.89
CA PHE A 72 -6.11 -23.27 27.09
C PHE A 72 -6.65 -21.89 26.70
N LYS A 73 -6.67 -20.91 27.60
CA LYS A 73 -7.05 -19.52 27.31
C LYS A 73 -6.19 -18.92 26.16
N ALA A 74 -4.90 -19.23 26.15
CA ALA A 74 -3.97 -18.73 25.14
C ALA A 74 -4.06 -19.48 23.80
N LYS A 75 -4.17 -20.81 23.83
CA LYS A 75 -3.97 -21.66 22.64
C LYS A 75 -5.22 -22.37 22.14
N HIS A 76 -6.27 -22.49 22.95
CA HIS A 76 -7.50 -23.25 22.67
C HIS A 76 -7.23 -24.73 22.28
N ILE A 77 -6.14 -25.30 22.85
CA ILE A 77 -5.74 -26.69 22.72
C ILE A 77 -5.24 -27.18 24.09
N PHE A 78 -5.36 -28.47 24.34
CA PHE A 78 -4.87 -29.07 25.56
C PHE A 78 -3.52 -29.73 25.38
N PHE A 79 -2.61 -29.50 26.33
CA PHE A 79 -1.29 -30.09 26.34
C PHE A 79 -1.23 -31.18 27.42
N ARG A 80 -0.61 -32.32 27.10
CA ARG A 80 -0.32 -33.33 28.06
C ARG A 80 1.13 -33.22 28.53
N PHE A 81 1.34 -32.80 29.76
CA PHE A 81 2.66 -32.60 30.34
C PHE A 81 2.74 -33.06 31.81
N SER A 82 3.95 -33.30 32.30
CA SER A 82 4.24 -33.38 33.73
C SER A 82 4.69 -32.00 34.20
N LEU A 83 4.48 -31.71 35.50
CA LEU A 83 4.81 -30.38 36.03
C LEU A 83 6.31 -30.06 36.03
N HIS A 84 7.22 -31.07 35.86
CA HIS A 84 8.65 -30.79 35.62
C HIS A 84 8.95 -30.26 34.20
N LYS A 85 8.06 -30.47 33.24
CA LYS A 85 8.26 -30.03 31.83
C LYS A 85 7.69 -28.65 31.56
N VAL A 86 7.01 -28.06 32.54
CA VAL A 86 6.49 -26.70 32.44
C VAL A 86 7.67 -25.71 32.59
N PRO A 87 7.71 -24.58 31.84
CA PRO A 87 8.64 -23.50 32.09
C PRO A 87 8.66 -23.12 33.56
N GLN A 88 9.85 -23.07 34.16
CA GLN A 88 10.01 -22.87 35.61
C GLN A 88 9.42 -21.55 36.09
N ASP A 89 9.46 -20.52 35.24
CA ASP A 89 8.88 -19.22 35.57
C ASP A 89 7.35 -19.24 35.58
N ASP A 90 6.71 -20.02 34.70
CA ASP A 90 5.25 -20.24 34.74
C ASP A 90 4.83 -20.96 36.02
N LEU A 91 5.57 -22.04 36.35
CA LEU A 91 5.29 -22.81 37.54
C LEU A 91 5.51 -21.97 38.81
N ARG A 92 6.61 -21.22 38.87
CA ARG A 92 6.92 -20.30 40.00
C ARG A 92 5.86 -19.23 40.14
N PHE A 93 5.41 -18.61 39.02
CA PHE A 93 4.35 -17.60 39.02
C PHE A 93 3.06 -18.16 39.66
N ILE A 94 2.61 -19.34 39.22
CA ILE A 94 1.41 -19.98 39.75
C ILE A 94 1.57 -20.31 41.24
N LEU A 95 2.69 -20.90 41.66
CA LEU A 95 2.92 -21.24 43.04
C LEU A 95 2.98 -20.00 43.97
N THR A 96 3.61 -18.91 43.51
CA THR A 96 3.78 -17.69 44.29
C THR A 96 2.47 -16.89 44.41
N HIS A 97 1.70 -16.76 43.33
CA HIS A 97 0.52 -15.90 43.28
C HIS A 97 -0.77 -16.62 43.59
N CYS A 98 -0.83 -17.93 43.32
CA CYS A 98 -2.06 -18.71 43.45
C CYS A 98 -2.07 -19.66 44.62
N PHE A 99 -0.91 -20.18 45.06
CA PHE A 99 -0.80 -21.21 46.09
C PHE A 99 0.27 -20.83 47.15
N THR A 100 0.16 -19.62 47.66
CA THR A 100 1.11 -19.08 48.66
C THR A 100 1.26 -20.02 49.86
N ASN A 101 2.51 -20.27 50.33
CA ASN A 101 2.88 -21.12 51.46
C ASN A 101 2.66 -22.64 51.32
N GLN A 102 2.47 -23.13 50.07
CA GLN A 102 2.33 -24.57 49.85
C GLN A 102 3.50 -25.13 49.04
N THR A 103 4.00 -26.30 49.38
CA THR A 103 5.08 -26.99 48.67
C THR A 103 4.54 -28.12 47.82
N LEU A 104 4.94 -28.15 46.54
CA LEU A 104 4.54 -29.19 45.61
C LEU A 104 5.39 -30.45 45.83
N LYS A 105 4.77 -31.53 46.29
CA LYS A 105 5.44 -32.80 46.62
C LYS A 105 5.43 -33.83 45.47
N ALA A 106 4.57 -33.67 44.45
CA ALA A 106 4.44 -34.58 43.34
C ALA A 106 4.21 -33.85 42.03
N PHE A 107 4.81 -34.35 40.95
CA PHE A 107 4.85 -33.65 39.65
C PHE A 107 4.18 -34.42 38.53
N ASN A 108 3.98 -35.72 38.68
CA ASN A 108 3.39 -36.54 37.63
C ASN A 108 1.85 -36.54 37.72
N ILE A 109 1.23 -36.29 36.55
CA ILE A 109 -0.22 -36.24 36.38
C ILE A 109 -0.67 -37.51 35.69
N THR A 110 -1.69 -38.18 36.25
CA THR A 110 -2.28 -39.37 35.65
C THR A 110 -3.13 -39.00 34.43
N LYS A 111 -3.38 -40.01 33.58
CA LYS A 111 -4.25 -39.82 32.41
C LYS A 111 -5.67 -39.41 32.83
N TYR A 112 -6.18 -39.95 33.91
CA TYR A 112 -7.50 -39.66 34.48
C TYR A 112 -7.59 -38.21 34.99
N GLU A 113 -6.59 -37.74 35.75
CA GLU A 113 -6.52 -36.37 36.24
C GLU A 113 -6.50 -35.36 35.06
N HIS A 114 -5.70 -35.64 34.03
CA HIS A 114 -5.67 -34.82 32.82
C HIS A 114 -7.04 -34.70 32.15
N TYR A 115 -7.73 -35.84 31.89
CA TYR A 115 -9.03 -35.80 31.22
C TYR A 115 -10.08 -35.06 32.05
N ARG A 116 -10.12 -35.26 33.37
CA ARG A 116 -11.02 -34.54 34.27
C ARG A 116 -10.82 -33.04 34.22
N VAL A 117 -9.57 -32.58 34.26
CA VAL A 117 -9.24 -31.13 34.16
C VAL A 117 -9.68 -30.60 32.80
N CYS A 118 -9.38 -31.28 31.70
CA CYS A 118 -9.80 -30.85 30.36
C CYS A 118 -11.33 -30.74 30.26
N GLU A 119 -12.09 -31.73 30.79
CA GLU A 119 -13.55 -31.71 30.78
C GLU A 119 -14.11 -30.52 31.58
N SER A 120 -13.57 -30.24 32.76
CA SER A 120 -13.99 -29.11 33.59
C SER A 120 -13.74 -27.77 32.88
N ILE A 121 -12.57 -27.59 32.24
CA ILE A 121 -12.22 -26.38 31.48
C ILE A 121 -13.15 -26.23 30.26
N ILE A 122 -13.43 -27.31 29.52
CA ILE A 122 -14.35 -27.31 28.37
C ILE A 122 -15.75 -26.84 28.81
N LYS A 123 -16.27 -27.36 29.91
CA LYS A 123 -17.58 -26.96 30.47
C LYS A 123 -17.60 -25.50 30.87
N LEU A 124 -16.58 -25.02 31.56
CA LEU A 124 -16.46 -23.64 32.03
C LEU A 124 -16.52 -22.63 30.85
N PHE A 125 -15.73 -22.84 29.80
CA PHE A 125 -15.67 -21.92 28.66
C PHE A 125 -16.71 -22.21 27.56
N SER A 126 -17.60 -23.21 27.80
CA SER A 126 -18.61 -23.64 26.83
C SER A 126 -18.02 -24.06 25.48
N TYR A 127 -16.86 -24.73 25.52
CA TYR A 127 -16.24 -25.30 24.31
C TYR A 127 -16.81 -26.73 24.06
N THR A 128 -16.72 -27.15 22.81
CA THR A 128 -17.03 -28.52 22.39
C THR A 128 -15.70 -29.26 22.15
N PRO A 129 -15.50 -30.47 22.72
CA PRO A 129 -14.30 -31.24 22.46
C PRO A 129 -14.20 -31.61 20.98
N TRP A 130 -12.98 -31.67 20.47
CA TRP A 130 -12.75 -32.11 19.10
C TRP A 130 -13.21 -33.55 18.90
N SER A 131 -14.01 -33.76 17.88
CA SER A 131 -14.40 -35.07 17.36
C SER A 131 -14.32 -35.15 15.84
N LYS A 132 -14.32 -36.37 15.29
CA LYS A 132 -14.32 -36.57 13.83
C LYS A 132 -15.63 -36.11 13.16
N GLU A 133 -16.69 -35.91 13.91
CA GLU A 133 -17.98 -35.38 13.42
C GLU A 133 -17.88 -33.97 12.86
N PHE A 134 -16.87 -33.20 13.28
CA PHE A 134 -16.61 -31.85 12.72
C PHE A 134 -15.85 -31.87 11.41
N LEU A 135 -15.29 -33.02 10.99
CA LEU A 135 -14.53 -33.08 9.71
C LEU A 135 -15.35 -32.61 8.51
N PRO A 136 -16.60 -33.02 8.29
CA PRO A 136 -17.37 -32.54 7.15
C PRO A 136 -17.47 -31.01 7.12
N LYS A 137 -17.76 -30.37 8.26
CA LYS A 137 -17.86 -28.90 8.37
C LYS A 137 -16.53 -28.21 8.06
N LEU A 138 -15.40 -28.79 8.48
CA LEU A 138 -14.07 -28.26 8.14
C LEU A 138 -13.74 -28.44 6.66
N TYR A 139 -14.11 -29.58 6.05
CA TYR A 139 -13.95 -29.79 4.62
C TYR A 139 -14.79 -28.79 3.81
N ASP A 140 -16.04 -28.56 4.18
CA ASP A 140 -16.91 -27.59 3.50
C ASP A 140 -16.35 -26.17 3.62
N ARG A 141 -15.89 -25.79 4.81
CA ARG A 141 -15.24 -24.48 4.99
C ARG A 141 -13.97 -24.36 4.17
N ALA A 142 -13.14 -25.39 4.14
CA ALA A 142 -11.92 -25.41 3.33
C ALA A 142 -12.22 -25.33 1.82
N ARG A 143 -13.28 -25.98 1.31
CA ARG A 143 -13.75 -25.87 -0.09
C ARG A 143 -14.17 -24.45 -0.46
N LEU A 144 -14.80 -23.73 0.46
CA LEU A 144 -15.12 -22.31 0.25
C LEU A 144 -13.87 -21.43 0.28
N SER A 145 -12.95 -21.73 1.20
CA SER A 145 -11.73 -20.94 1.37
C SER A 145 -10.77 -21.07 0.20
N VAL A 146 -10.57 -22.27 -0.35
CA VAL A 146 -9.66 -22.51 -1.50
C VAL A 146 -10.12 -21.79 -2.77
N LYS A 147 -11.43 -21.60 -2.96
CA LYS A 147 -11.98 -20.81 -4.08
C LYS A 147 -11.63 -19.33 -3.95
N ARG A 148 -11.41 -18.84 -2.72
CA ARG A 148 -11.06 -17.45 -2.41
C ARG A 148 -9.55 -17.21 -2.52
N ASP A 149 -8.75 -18.07 -1.89
CA ASP A 149 -7.29 -18.04 -1.94
C ASP A 149 -6.72 -19.46 -1.81
N ILE A 150 -5.92 -19.87 -2.78
CA ILE A 150 -5.26 -21.18 -2.82
C ILE A 150 -4.09 -21.30 -1.85
N SER A 151 -3.73 -20.25 -1.12
CA SER A 151 -2.64 -20.26 -0.15
C SER A 151 -2.97 -21.22 1.01
N PRO A 152 -2.11 -22.24 1.29
CA PRO A 152 -2.33 -23.13 2.42
C PRO A 152 -2.45 -22.38 3.75
N ASN A 153 -1.69 -21.30 3.89
CA ASN A 153 -1.70 -20.47 5.09
C ASN A 153 -3.06 -19.76 5.28
N PHE A 154 -3.60 -19.18 4.20
CA PHE A 154 -4.92 -18.56 4.24
C PHE A 154 -6.01 -19.57 4.66
N ILE A 155 -6.01 -20.76 4.05
CA ILE A 155 -6.99 -21.79 4.36
C ILE A 155 -6.86 -22.23 5.83
N ALA A 156 -5.63 -22.37 6.35
CA ALA A 156 -5.37 -22.72 7.73
C ALA A 156 -5.95 -21.69 8.72
N HIS A 157 -5.71 -20.41 8.46
CA HIS A 157 -6.25 -19.31 9.27
C HIS A 157 -7.79 -19.27 9.25
N GLU A 158 -8.42 -19.48 8.10
CA GLU A 158 -9.88 -19.57 7.98
C GLU A 158 -10.47 -20.74 8.79
N LEU A 159 -9.80 -21.89 8.78
CA LEU A 159 -10.22 -23.03 9.58
C LEU A 159 -10.05 -22.78 11.07
N LEU A 160 -8.95 -22.15 11.49
CA LEU A 160 -8.72 -21.78 12.90
C LEU A 160 -9.74 -20.75 13.40
N ALA A 161 -10.05 -19.75 12.58
CA ALA A 161 -11.08 -18.74 12.90
C ALA A 161 -12.47 -19.38 13.03
N PHE A 162 -12.81 -20.33 12.16
CA PHE A 162 -14.05 -21.09 12.25
C PHE A 162 -14.13 -21.90 13.56
N LEU A 163 -13.07 -22.64 13.90
CA LEU A 163 -13.01 -23.44 15.14
C LEU A 163 -13.16 -22.55 16.38
N GLN A 164 -12.54 -21.38 16.39
CA GLN A 164 -12.64 -20.45 17.50
C GLN A 164 -14.03 -19.82 17.61
N SER A 165 -14.65 -19.41 16.52
CA SER A 165 -16.00 -18.84 16.50
C SER A 165 -17.07 -19.86 16.91
N ALA A 166 -16.89 -21.12 16.51
CA ALA A 166 -17.77 -22.22 16.88
C ALA A 166 -17.48 -22.81 18.29
N LYS A 167 -16.51 -22.26 19.03
CA LYS A 167 -16.04 -22.76 20.33
C LYS A 167 -15.71 -24.24 20.30
N ILE A 168 -14.97 -24.71 19.28
CA ILE A 168 -14.51 -26.07 19.15
C ILE A 168 -13.02 -26.11 19.54
N VAL A 169 -12.63 -27.06 20.39
CA VAL A 169 -11.23 -27.32 20.73
C VAL A 169 -10.46 -27.63 19.46
N ARG A 170 -9.31 -26.97 19.25
CA ARG A 170 -8.53 -27.14 18.03
C ARG A 170 -8.06 -28.59 17.84
N PRO A 171 -8.19 -29.17 16.62
CA PRO A 171 -7.55 -30.43 16.27
C PRO A 171 -6.04 -30.29 16.19
N GLY A 172 -5.31 -31.39 16.25
CA GLY A 172 -3.85 -31.37 16.05
C GLY A 172 -3.46 -30.84 14.67
N TYR A 173 -2.28 -30.19 14.59
CA TYR A 173 -1.73 -29.60 13.37
C TYR A 173 -1.76 -30.53 12.15
N SER A 174 -1.38 -31.80 12.35
CA SER A 174 -1.39 -32.82 11.29
C SER A 174 -2.79 -33.08 10.70
N THR A 175 -3.86 -32.86 11.47
CA THR A 175 -5.24 -32.99 10.99
C THR A 175 -5.54 -31.84 9.99
N LEU A 176 -5.19 -30.60 10.34
CA LEU A 176 -5.36 -29.48 9.42
C LEU A 176 -4.50 -29.65 8.16
N GLN A 177 -3.24 -30.12 8.29
CA GLN A 177 -2.38 -30.41 7.13
C GLN A 177 -3.05 -31.42 6.18
N LYS A 178 -3.65 -32.48 6.69
CA LYS A 178 -4.34 -33.49 5.88
C LYS A 178 -5.55 -32.89 5.16
N ILE A 179 -6.39 -32.14 5.87
CA ILE A 179 -7.57 -31.47 5.28
C ILE A 179 -7.13 -30.55 4.16
N ILE A 180 -6.19 -29.64 4.42
CA ILE A 180 -5.74 -28.64 3.44
C ILE A 180 -5.07 -29.30 2.23
N SER A 181 -4.20 -30.29 2.46
CA SER A 181 -3.57 -31.05 1.35
C SER A 181 -4.62 -31.73 0.47
N HIS A 182 -5.64 -32.34 1.09
CA HIS A 182 -6.73 -32.98 0.35
C HIS A 182 -7.53 -31.99 -0.49
N ILE A 183 -7.92 -30.87 0.11
CA ILE A 183 -8.69 -29.81 -0.57
C ILE A 183 -7.92 -29.19 -1.74
N LEU A 184 -6.63 -28.94 -1.62
CA LEU A 184 -5.82 -28.42 -2.71
C LEU A 184 -5.73 -29.41 -3.90
N VAL A 185 -5.69 -30.71 -3.62
CA VAL A 185 -5.73 -31.76 -4.65
C VAL A 185 -7.13 -31.84 -5.28
N GLU A 186 -8.19 -31.79 -4.46
CA GLU A 186 -9.59 -31.80 -4.91
C GLU A 186 -9.86 -30.58 -5.82
N GLU A 187 -9.44 -29.38 -5.42
CA GLU A 187 -9.61 -28.16 -6.19
C GLU A 187 -8.84 -28.22 -7.54
N ARG A 188 -7.65 -28.76 -7.53
CA ARG A 188 -6.87 -28.95 -8.78
C ARG A 188 -7.61 -29.89 -9.73
N LYS A 189 -8.17 -31.00 -9.24
CA LYS A 189 -8.97 -31.92 -10.04
C LYS A 189 -10.24 -31.27 -10.57
N ARG A 190 -10.93 -30.48 -9.72
CA ARG A 190 -12.13 -29.72 -10.13
C ARG A 190 -11.82 -28.76 -11.27
N LEU A 191 -10.76 -27.93 -11.12
CA LEU A 191 -10.36 -26.98 -12.15
C LEU A 191 -9.95 -27.67 -13.44
N LYS A 192 -9.21 -28.80 -13.34
CA LYS A 192 -8.86 -29.60 -14.51
C LYS A 192 -10.10 -30.10 -15.25
N TYR A 193 -11.08 -30.65 -14.53
CA TYR A 193 -12.32 -31.14 -15.12
C TYR A 193 -13.12 -30.01 -15.76
N CYS A 194 -13.30 -28.88 -15.08
CA CYS A 194 -13.98 -27.70 -15.62
C CYS A 194 -13.31 -27.19 -16.90
N LEU A 195 -11.97 -27.09 -16.90
CA LEU A 195 -11.24 -26.65 -18.10
C LEU A 195 -11.41 -27.62 -19.25
N TYR A 196 -11.32 -28.94 -18.98
CA TYR A 196 -11.47 -29.94 -20.03
C TYR A 196 -12.85 -29.91 -20.69
N SER A 197 -13.92 -29.66 -19.90
CA SER A 197 -15.30 -29.60 -20.41
C SER A 197 -15.62 -28.36 -21.23
N VAL A 198 -14.84 -27.28 -21.11
CA VAL A 198 -15.15 -25.97 -21.72
C VAL A 198 -14.16 -25.57 -22.81
N LEU A 199 -12.90 -26.07 -22.75
CA LEU A 199 -11.86 -25.75 -23.74
C LEU A 199 -12.10 -26.48 -25.06
N THR A 200 -12.29 -25.72 -26.15
CA THR A 200 -12.28 -26.25 -27.51
C THR A 200 -10.84 -26.50 -28.01
N GLU A 201 -10.68 -27.30 -29.06
CA GLU A 201 -9.36 -27.53 -29.67
C GLU A 201 -8.73 -26.24 -30.23
N GLU A 202 -9.54 -25.31 -30.73
CA GLU A 202 -9.07 -24.01 -31.19
C GLU A 202 -8.44 -23.18 -30.02
N HIS A 203 -9.08 -23.19 -28.86
CA HIS A 203 -8.54 -22.54 -27.66
C HIS A 203 -7.22 -23.17 -27.22
N LYS A 204 -7.13 -24.49 -27.22
CA LYS A 204 -5.88 -25.22 -26.87
C LYS A 204 -4.75 -24.91 -27.84
N GLN A 205 -5.06 -24.84 -29.15
CA GLN A 205 -4.09 -24.46 -30.16
C GLN A 205 -3.59 -23.03 -29.97
N SER A 206 -4.47 -22.09 -29.66
CA SER A 206 -4.11 -20.68 -29.39
C SER A 206 -3.18 -20.56 -28.19
N PHE A 207 -3.42 -21.33 -27.10
CA PHE A 207 -2.50 -21.36 -25.97
C PHE A 207 -1.16 -22.03 -26.29
N LYS A 208 -1.15 -23.12 -27.06
CA LYS A 208 0.09 -23.78 -27.50
C LYS A 208 0.92 -22.86 -28.38
N GLN A 209 0.29 -22.06 -29.24
CA GLN A 209 1.00 -21.09 -30.07
C GLN A 209 1.74 -20.04 -29.24
N LEU A 210 1.16 -19.55 -28.13
CA LEU A 210 1.82 -18.56 -27.26
C LEU A 210 3.17 -19.06 -26.70
N ILE A 211 3.28 -20.35 -26.39
CA ILE A 211 4.48 -20.96 -25.80
C ILE A 211 5.42 -21.58 -26.84
N LYS A 212 4.98 -21.73 -28.09
CA LYS A 212 5.78 -22.34 -29.13
C LYS A 212 7.06 -21.55 -29.42
N ASN A 213 8.18 -22.23 -29.49
CA ASN A 213 9.53 -21.67 -29.62
C ASN A 213 10.07 -21.96 -31.01
N ASP A 214 9.70 -21.17 -32.02
CA ASP A 214 10.15 -21.33 -33.41
C ASP A 214 11.38 -20.46 -33.68
N ASN A 215 12.52 -20.75 -33.08
CA ASN A 215 13.81 -20.06 -33.28
C ASN A 215 13.81 -18.53 -33.06
N THR A 216 12.72 -17.93 -32.64
CA THR A 216 12.54 -16.53 -32.27
C THR A 216 12.02 -16.43 -30.83
N LEU A 217 12.02 -15.24 -30.26
CA LEU A 217 11.39 -15.00 -28.95
C LEU A 217 9.92 -15.43 -29.03
N SER A 218 9.50 -16.40 -28.17
CA SER A 218 8.10 -16.79 -28.13
C SER A 218 7.20 -15.60 -27.84
N GLU A 219 5.95 -15.65 -28.34
CA GLU A 219 4.97 -14.60 -28.13
C GLU A 219 4.75 -14.33 -26.62
N LEU A 220 4.74 -15.37 -25.80
CA LEU A 220 4.63 -15.22 -24.33
C LEU A 220 5.82 -14.46 -23.74
N ALA A 221 7.05 -14.68 -24.21
CA ALA A 221 8.21 -13.93 -23.72
C ALA A 221 8.11 -12.44 -24.08
N ALA A 222 7.61 -12.12 -25.27
CA ALA A 222 7.35 -10.74 -25.68
C ALA A 222 6.22 -10.10 -24.85
N LEU A 223 5.15 -10.85 -24.58
CA LEU A 223 4.02 -10.40 -23.75
C LEU A 223 4.42 -10.10 -22.30
N LYS A 224 5.38 -10.84 -21.73
CA LYS A 224 5.89 -10.64 -20.36
C LYS A 224 6.68 -9.33 -20.19
N GLN A 225 7.20 -8.76 -21.27
CA GLN A 225 7.97 -7.51 -21.19
C GLN A 225 7.03 -6.32 -20.97
N ASP A 226 7.32 -5.50 -19.94
CA ASP A 226 6.62 -4.24 -19.73
C ASP A 226 7.19 -3.12 -20.61
N PRO A 227 6.35 -2.13 -21.01
CA PRO A 227 6.84 -1.00 -21.78
C PRO A 227 7.79 -0.15 -20.92
N LYS A 228 8.93 0.22 -21.51
CA LYS A 228 9.94 1.05 -20.83
C LYS A 228 9.59 2.53 -20.80
N SER A 229 8.66 2.99 -21.64
CA SER A 229 8.21 4.38 -21.69
C SER A 229 6.90 4.50 -22.45
N PHE A 230 6.26 5.67 -22.38
CA PHE A 230 5.11 6.00 -23.22
C PHE A 230 5.50 6.64 -24.58
N GLY A 231 6.69 6.33 -25.09
CA GLY A 231 7.10 6.71 -26.44
C GLY A 231 6.35 5.91 -27.50
N SER A 232 6.23 6.46 -28.71
CA SER A 232 5.43 5.87 -29.81
C SER A 232 5.86 4.44 -30.16
N THR A 233 7.16 4.18 -30.27
CA THR A 233 7.69 2.84 -30.58
C THR A 233 7.25 1.80 -29.53
N MET A 234 7.37 2.13 -28.26
CA MET A 234 6.96 1.22 -27.19
C MET A 234 5.44 1.04 -27.17
N MET A 235 4.68 2.09 -27.44
CA MET A 235 3.22 2.02 -27.46
C MET A 235 2.70 1.26 -28.68
N ASN A 236 3.36 1.35 -29.82
CA ASN A 236 3.00 0.50 -30.96
C ASN A 236 3.23 -0.98 -30.67
N ILE A 237 4.30 -1.34 -29.95
CA ILE A 237 4.51 -2.71 -29.46
C ILE A 237 3.39 -3.12 -28.49
N GLU A 238 3.01 -2.25 -27.55
CA GLU A 238 1.90 -2.53 -26.63
C GLU A 238 0.54 -2.65 -27.37
N CYS A 239 0.28 -1.85 -28.41
CA CYS A 239 -0.89 -2.02 -29.26
C CYS A 239 -0.88 -3.39 -29.99
N GLY A 240 0.27 -3.84 -30.46
CA GLY A 240 0.44 -5.18 -31.04
C GLY A 240 0.13 -6.29 -30.05
N LYS A 241 0.65 -6.22 -28.83
CA LYS A 241 0.36 -7.14 -27.74
C LYS A 241 -1.14 -7.13 -27.36
N HIS A 242 -1.75 -5.95 -27.31
CA HIS A 242 -3.17 -5.79 -27.03
C HIS A 242 -4.02 -6.51 -28.06
N ASN A 243 -3.73 -6.33 -29.34
CA ASN A 243 -4.44 -7.00 -30.44
C ASN A 243 -4.25 -8.52 -30.39
N LEU A 244 -3.04 -9.01 -30.08
CA LEU A 244 -2.75 -10.43 -29.94
C LEU A 244 -3.55 -11.06 -28.79
N LEU A 245 -3.64 -10.38 -27.65
CA LEU A 245 -4.36 -10.90 -26.48
C LEU A 245 -5.89 -10.71 -26.55
N LYS A 246 -6.41 -9.84 -27.41
CA LYS A 246 -7.84 -9.51 -27.46
C LYS A 246 -8.75 -10.74 -27.60
N PRO A 247 -8.51 -11.70 -28.53
CA PRO A 247 -9.31 -12.92 -28.64
C PRO A 247 -9.26 -13.78 -27.38
N LEU A 248 -8.03 -13.98 -26.84
CA LEU A 248 -7.79 -14.77 -25.62
C LEU A 248 -8.45 -14.14 -24.40
N HIS A 249 -8.44 -12.83 -24.31
CA HIS A 249 -9.11 -12.10 -23.23
C HIS A 249 -10.64 -12.24 -23.31
N HIS A 250 -11.21 -12.10 -24.50
CA HIS A 250 -12.65 -12.26 -24.69
C HIS A 250 -13.12 -13.66 -24.27
N PHE A 251 -12.38 -14.65 -24.68
CA PHE A 251 -12.56 -16.03 -24.27
C PHE A 251 -12.36 -16.24 -22.76
N ALA A 252 -11.30 -15.69 -22.16
CA ALA A 252 -11.07 -15.77 -20.72
C ALA A 252 -12.20 -15.12 -19.91
N LYS A 253 -12.78 -14.03 -20.40
CA LYS A 253 -13.90 -13.31 -19.75
C LYS A 253 -15.16 -14.18 -19.64
N THR A 254 -15.39 -15.08 -20.59
CA THR A 254 -16.52 -16.03 -20.56
C THR A 254 -16.21 -17.27 -19.73
N LEU A 255 -14.98 -17.75 -19.71
CA LEU A 255 -14.61 -18.99 -19.03
C LEU A 255 -14.30 -18.82 -17.55
N LEU A 256 -13.65 -17.73 -17.14
CA LEU A 256 -13.22 -17.55 -15.74
C LEU A 256 -14.39 -17.60 -14.74
N PRO A 257 -15.60 -17.06 -15.03
CA PRO A 257 -16.76 -17.22 -14.15
C PRO A 257 -17.16 -18.68 -13.94
N VAL A 258 -17.07 -19.53 -14.97
CA VAL A 258 -17.39 -20.96 -14.89
C VAL A 258 -16.44 -21.72 -13.96
N LEU A 259 -15.19 -21.25 -13.83
CA LEU A 259 -14.22 -21.84 -12.92
C LEU A 259 -14.50 -21.53 -11.44
N GLU A 260 -15.37 -20.57 -11.15
CA GLU A 260 -15.73 -20.15 -9.79
C GLU A 260 -14.50 -19.84 -8.90
N ILE A 261 -13.48 -19.21 -9.46
CA ILE A 261 -12.29 -18.78 -8.74
C ILE A 261 -12.30 -17.26 -8.50
N SER A 262 -11.75 -16.84 -7.37
CA SER A 262 -11.71 -15.43 -7.00
C SER A 262 -10.75 -14.61 -7.89
N ALA A 263 -10.90 -13.29 -7.86
CA ALA A 263 -9.96 -12.37 -8.48
C ALA A 263 -8.53 -12.55 -7.93
N GLN A 264 -8.39 -12.94 -6.65
CA GLN A 264 -7.11 -13.25 -6.01
C GLN A 264 -6.48 -14.52 -6.60
N ASN A 265 -7.24 -15.59 -6.77
CA ASN A 265 -6.74 -16.83 -7.40
C ASN A 265 -6.36 -16.59 -8.86
N ILE A 266 -7.17 -15.83 -9.61
CA ILE A 266 -6.82 -15.42 -10.98
C ILE A 266 -5.49 -14.67 -10.99
N ALA A 267 -5.27 -13.73 -10.07
CA ALA A 267 -4.02 -12.99 -9.98
C ALA A 267 -2.83 -13.91 -9.61
N THR A 268 -3.06 -14.88 -8.71
CA THR A 268 -2.05 -15.87 -8.31
C THR A 268 -1.64 -16.74 -9.50
N TYR A 269 -2.59 -17.33 -10.23
CA TYR A 269 -2.30 -18.15 -11.42
C TYR A 269 -1.65 -17.34 -12.54
N ALA A 270 -2.10 -16.10 -12.77
CA ALA A 270 -1.48 -15.19 -13.73
C ALA A 270 -0.03 -14.86 -13.34
N SER A 271 0.26 -14.65 -12.05
CA SER A 271 1.61 -14.40 -11.57
C SER A 271 2.53 -15.61 -11.77
N LEU A 272 2.01 -16.84 -11.60
CA LEU A 272 2.77 -18.05 -11.87
C LEU A 272 3.15 -18.15 -13.35
N ALA A 273 2.24 -17.85 -14.28
CA ALA A 273 2.57 -17.80 -15.71
C ALA A 273 3.67 -16.76 -16.01
N ASN A 274 3.70 -15.65 -15.28
CA ASN A 274 4.73 -14.63 -15.44
C ASN A 274 6.10 -15.07 -14.92
N TYR A 275 6.15 -15.77 -13.79
CA TYR A 275 7.38 -16.27 -13.17
C TYR A 275 7.98 -17.50 -13.89
N TYR A 276 7.15 -18.48 -14.30
CA TYR A 276 7.63 -19.67 -14.96
C TYR A 276 8.27 -19.36 -16.31
N THR A 277 9.36 -20.04 -16.64
CA THR A 277 9.93 -19.97 -17.99
C THR A 277 9.02 -20.70 -18.98
N ILE A 278 9.21 -20.46 -20.28
CA ILE A 278 8.46 -21.16 -21.32
C ILE A 278 8.74 -22.65 -21.25
N TYR A 279 10.01 -23.02 -21.06
CA TYR A 279 10.44 -24.40 -20.88
C TYR A 279 9.76 -25.10 -19.70
N ASP A 280 9.50 -24.39 -18.60
CA ASP A 280 8.75 -24.94 -17.48
C ASP A 280 7.28 -25.16 -17.84
N LEU A 281 6.66 -24.20 -18.52
CA LEU A 281 5.25 -24.28 -18.94
C LEU A 281 5.00 -25.40 -19.94
N GLU A 282 5.95 -25.67 -20.86
CA GLU A 282 5.89 -26.78 -21.81
C GLU A 282 5.97 -28.16 -21.14
N ARG A 283 6.59 -28.26 -19.96
CA ARG A 283 6.75 -29.51 -19.20
C ARG A 283 5.61 -29.83 -18.24
N PHE A 284 4.71 -28.90 -18.01
CA PHE A 284 3.54 -29.15 -17.19
C PHE A 284 2.48 -29.94 -17.96
N ASP A 285 1.54 -30.51 -17.19
CA ASP A 285 0.30 -31.01 -17.78
C ASP A 285 -0.43 -29.86 -18.48
N ASP A 286 -0.96 -30.16 -19.65
CA ASP A 286 -1.60 -29.17 -20.56
C ASP A 286 -2.64 -28.31 -19.81
N GLU A 287 -3.50 -28.92 -18.98
CA GLU A 287 -4.57 -28.21 -18.29
C GLU A 287 -4.04 -27.21 -17.26
N ARG A 288 -2.94 -27.53 -16.61
CA ARG A 288 -2.26 -26.59 -15.68
C ARG A 288 -1.69 -25.42 -16.44
N THR A 289 -1.07 -25.68 -17.57
CA THR A 289 -0.51 -24.63 -18.43
C THR A 289 -1.64 -23.75 -18.97
N TYR A 290 -2.75 -24.33 -19.46
CA TYR A 290 -3.89 -23.57 -19.95
C TYR A 290 -4.53 -22.71 -18.85
N LEU A 291 -4.67 -23.21 -17.62
CA LEU A 291 -5.18 -22.41 -16.50
C LEU A 291 -4.30 -21.17 -16.26
N TYR A 292 -3.00 -21.35 -16.24
CA TYR A 292 -2.06 -20.27 -16.01
C TYR A 292 -2.07 -19.25 -17.15
N LEU A 293 -2.08 -19.71 -18.40
CA LEU A 293 -2.14 -18.86 -19.58
C LEU A 293 -3.48 -18.12 -19.71
N LEU A 294 -4.60 -18.80 -19.39
CA LEU A 294 -5.93 -18.18 -19.36
C LEU A 294 -5.98 -17.00 -18.38
N CYS A 295 -5.56 -17.24 -17.14
CA CYS A 295 -5.52 -16.19 -16.12
C CYS A 295 -4.53 -15.07 -16.49
N TYR A 296 -3.39 -15.44 -17.07
CA TYR A 296 -2.38 -14.49 -17.54
C TYR A 296 -2.93 -13.61 -18.68
N ALA A 297 -3.51 -14.19 -19.71
CA ALA A 297 -4.08 -13.46 -20.83
C ALA A 297 -5.15 -12.47 -20.36
N PHE A 298 -6.03 -12.89 -19.44
CA PHE A 298 -7.04 -12.04 -18.84
C PHE A 298 -6.43 -10.82 -18.11
N LYS A 299 -5.51 -11.06 -17.19
CA LYS A 299 -4.89 -9.98 -16.40
C LYS A 299 -3.95 -9.10 -17.24
N ARG A 300 -3.18 -9.72 -18.16
CA ARG A 300 -2.23 -8.98 -18.98
C ARG A 300 -2.92 -8.06 -19.97
N TYR A 301 -4.02 -8.49 -20.58
CA TYR A 301 -4.82 -7.64 -21.43
C TYR A 301 -5.35 -6.41 -20.69
N GLN A 302 -5.90 -6.61 -19.49
CA GLN A 302 -6.37 -5.51 -18.64
C GLN A 302 -5.23 -4.53 -18.32
N GLN A 303 -4.05 -5.04 -17.97
CA GLN A 303 -2.88 -4.22 -17.67
C GLN A 303 -2.41 -3.43 -18.89
N ILE A 304 -2.40 -4.06 -20.08
CA ILE A 304 -2.03 -3.38 -21.32
C ILE A 304 -3.07 -2.31 -21.66
N SER A 305 -4.35 -2.60 -21.53
CA SER A 305 -5.44 -1.62 -21.71
C SER A 305 -5.24 -0.40 -20.80
N ASP A 306 -4.92 -0.62 -19.51
CA ASP A 306 -4.57 0.46 -18.58
C ASP A 306 -3.35 1.26 -19.07
N ASN A 307 -2.29 0.60 -19.55
CA ASN A 307 -1.07 1.24 -20.04
C ASN A 307 -1.34 2.11 -21.28
N LEU A 308 -2.18 1.66 -22.20
CA LEU A 308 -2.53 2.42 -23.41
C LEU A 308 -3.31 3.70 -23.06
N ILE A 309 -4.25 3.62 -22.12
CA ILE A 309 -4.98 4.80 -21.64
C ILE A 309 -4.10 5.77 -20.87
N ASP A 310 -3.25 5.26 -19.99
CA ASP A 310 -2.29 6.08 -19.26
C ASP A 310 -1.32 6.77 -20.22
N ALA A 311 -0.86 6.06 -21.27
CA ALA A 311 -0.03 6.64 -22.32
C ALA A 311 -0.78 7.73 -23.08
N PHE A 312 -2.03 7.50 -23.44
CA PHE A 312 -2.88 8.47 -24.09
C PHE A 312 -3.01 9.74 -23.26
N SER A 313 -3.45 9.61 -22.02
CA SER A 313 -3.60 10.74 -21.10
C SER A 313 -2.27 11.45 -20.82
N PHE A 314 -1.17 10.68 -20.68
CA PHE A 314 0.16 11.24 -20.51
C PHE A 314 0.60 12.11 -21.68
N GLN A 315 0.41 11.64 -22.92
CA GLN A 315 0.82 12.39 -24.11
C GLN A 315 -0.01 13.67 -24.30
N VAL A 316 -1.33 13.60 -24.06
CA VAL A 316 -2.21 14.78 -24.10
C VAL A 316 -1.80 15.78 -23.01
N ASN A 317 -1.68 15.35 -21.76
CA ASN A 317 -1.32 16.23 -20.64
C ASN A 317 0.09 16.82 -20.79
N LYS A 318 1.04 16.08 -21.37
CA LYS A 318 2.38 16.57 -21.71
C LYS A 318 2.31 17.70 -22.72
N LEU A 319 1.56 17.50 -23.79
CA LEU A 319 1.37 18.52 -24.84
C LEU A 319 0.67 19.76 -24.27
N GLU A 320 -0.36 19.59 -23.45
CA GLU A 320 -1.06 20.69 -22.77
C GLU A 320 -0.09 21.53 -21.89
N LYS A 321 0.76 20.87 -21.13
CA LYS A 321 1.75 21.54 -20.27
C LYS A 321 2.81 22.28 -21.09
N GLU A 322 3.32 21.66 -22.16
CA GLU A 322 4.30 22.28 -23.05
C GLU A 322 3.74 23.50 -23.76
N THR A 323 2.53 23.39 -24.32
CA THR A 323 1.88 24.53 -25.03
C THR A 323 1.50 25.65 -24.04
N LYS A 324 1.08 25.32 -22.84
CA LYS A 324 0.81 26.30 -21.77
C LYS A 324 2.08 27.01 -21.33
N ALA A 325 3.19 26.30 -21.10
CA ALA A 325 4.44 26.88 -20.69
C ALA A 325 4.99 27.85 -21.74
N LYS A 326 4.88 27.49 -23.04
CA LYS A 326 5.24 28.39 -24.14
C LYS A 326 4.34 29.63 -24.21
N ALA A 327 3.02 29.44 -24.05
CA ALA A 327 2.08 30.56 -24.02
C ALA A 327 2.34 31.52 -22.84
N ASP A 328 2.75 30.96 -21.68
CA ASP A 328 3.17 31.77 -20.52
C ASP A 328 4.46 32.54 -20.80
N ALA A 329 5.48 31.88 -21.39
CA ALA A 329 6.73 32.53 -21.77
C ALA A 329 6.51 33.66 -22.76
N TYR A 330 5.68 33.46 -23.79
CA TYR A 330 5.30 34.54 -24.73
C TYR A 330 4.50 35.69 -24.06
N SER A 331 3.89 35.46 -22.92
CA SER A 331 3.20 36.50 -22.16
C SER A 331 4.15 37.30 -21.26
N ASP A 332 5.30 36.73 -20.90
CA ASP A 332 6.28 37.34 -20.00
C ASP A 332 7.45 38.02 -20.78
N GLU A 333 7.66 37.69 -22.07
CA GLU A 333 8.84 38.15 -22.85
C GLU A 333 8.74 39.55 -23.40
N GLU A 334 7.58 40.23 -23.42
CA GLU A 334 7.50 41.66 -23.69
C GLU A 334 6.36 42.30 -22.92
N PRO A 335 6.63 43.15 -21.94
CA PRO A 335 5.75 44.31 -21.78
C PRO A 335 5.84 45.06 -23.08
N ASP A 336 4.85 44.94 -23.93
CA ASP A 336 4.66 45.77 -25.12
C ASP A 336 5.13 47.19 -24.74
N ASN A 337 5.95 47.85 -25.56
CA ASN A 337 6.41 49.20 -25.26
C ASN A 337 5.25 50.11 -24.86
N LYS A 338 4.04 49.73 -25.27
CA LYS A 338 2.75 50.32 -24.88
C LYS A 338 2.35 50.04 -23.42
N GLU A 339 2.65 48.87 -22.84
CA GLU A 339 2.38 48.58 -21.41
C GLU A 339 3.34 49.35 -20.51
N LYS A 340 4.60 49.52 -20.90
CA LYS A 340 5.56 50.43 -20.23
C LYS A 340 5.08 51.88 -20.28
N GLN A 341 4.59 52.34 -21.44
CA GLN A 341 4.05 53.66 -21.60
C GLN A 341 2.76 53.89 -20.82
N VAL A 342 1.88 52.85 -20.69
CA VAL A 342 0.70 52.88 -19.85
C VAL A 342 1.10 52.92 -18.37
N GLY A 343 2.10 52.14 -17.97
CA GLY A 343 2.68 52.22 -16.62
C GLY A 343 3.22 53.59 -16.26
N GLN A 344 3.97 54.23 -17.20
CA GLN A 344 4.44 55.61 -17.06
C GLN A 344 3.30 56.60 -16.99
N LEU A 345 2.20 56.34 -17.69
CA LEU A 345 1.01 57.20 -17.70
C LEU A 345 0.24 57.14 -16.37
N ILE A 346 0.20 55.92 -15.75
CA ILE A 346 -0.39 55.73 -14.40
C ILE A 346 0.51 56.40 -13.35
N LEU A 347 1.82 56.20 -13.42
CA LEU A 347 2.78 56.83 -12.51
C LEU A 347 2.81 58.33 -12.59
N LEU A 348 2.44 58.94 -13.72
CA LEU A 348 2.33 60.40 -13.88
C LEU A 348 1.27 60.97 -12.90
N TYR A 349 0.23 60.23 -12.55
CA TYR A 349 -0.84 60.69 -11.65
C TYR A 349 -0.52 60.49 -10.17
N VAL A 350 0.55 59.79 -9.84
CA VAL A 350 1.02 59.55 -8.46
C VAL A 350 2.43 60.06 -8.23
N ASP A 351 2.93 60.92 -9.13
CA ASP A 351 4.30 61.51 -9.04
C ASP A 351 4.28 62.70 -8.07
N ASP A 352 4.86 62.51 -6.87
CA ASP A 352 4.95 63.53 -5.82
C ASP A 352 5.66 64.84 -6.28
N LYS A 353 6.33 64.84 -7.45
CA LYS A 353 6.96 66.01 -8.04
C LYS A 353 5.99 66.88 -8.82
N LEU A 354 4.78 66.45 -9.00
CA LEU A 354 3.73 67.27 -9.64
C LEU A 354 2.85 67.91 -8.56
N SER A 355 2.65 69.23 -8.68
CA SER A 355 1.81 69.98 -7.76
C SER A 355 0.34 69.56 -7.93
N ASP A 356 -0.38 69.33 -6.80
CA ASP A 356 -1.82 69.07 -6.79
C ASP A 356 -2.66 70.19 -7.38
N SER A 357 -2.08 71.39 -7.49
CA SER A 357 -2.69 72.57 -8.13
C SER A 357 -2.50 72.65 -9.64
N MET A 358 -1.88 71.62 -10.29
CA MET A 358 -1.65 71.62 -11.74
C MET A 358 -2.99 71.54 -12.50
N GLU A 359 -3.17 72.41 -13.46
CA GLU A 359 -4.36 72.38 -14.32
C GLU A 359 -4.45 71.05 -15.12
N LEU A 360 -5.62 70.49 -15.20
CA LEU A 360 -5.87 69.21 -15.94
C LEU A 360 -5.37 69.29 -17.40
N GLY A 361 -5.40 70.49 -18.02
CA GLY A 361 -4.88 70.73 -19.36
C GLY A 361 -3.38 70.43 -19.49
N ASP A 362 -2.57 70.83 -18.51
CA ASP A 362 -1.14 70.60 -18.54
C ASP A 362 -0.76 69.16 -18.16
N ALA A 363 -1.50 68.54 -17.24
CA ALA A 363 -1.36 67.11 -17.00
C ALA A 363 -1.66 66.27 -18.26
N ARG A 364 -2.69 66.64 -19.02
CA ARG A 364 -3.02 65.98 -20.32
C ARG A 364 -1.93 66.23 -21.37
N LYS A 365 -1.29 67.39 -21.44
CA LYS A 365 -0.15 67.65 -22.36
C LYS A 365 1.04 66.75 -22.01
N LYS A 366 1.35 66.53 -20.71
CA LYS A 366 2.39 65.62 -20.27
C LYS A 366 2.01 64.15 -20.60
N ALA A 367 0.78 63.73 -20.34
CA ALA A 367 0.27 62.41 -20.68
C ALA A 367 0.34 62.14 -22.19
N PHE A 368 0.01 63.13 -23.05
CA PHE A 368 0.03 62.96 -24.51
C PHE A 368 1.46 62.93 -25.12
N LYS A 369 2.48 63.40 -24.35
CA LYS A 369 3.88 63.17 -24.69
C LYS A 369 4.34 61.72 -24.45
N ILE A 370 3.75 61.02 -23.49
CA ILE A 370 4.04 59.62 -23.21
C ILE A 370 3.31 58.74 -24.25
N LEU A 371 2.03 59.00 -24.49
CA LEU A 371 1.21 58.25 -25.44
C LEU A 371 0.22 59.20 -26.15
N PRO A 372 0.09 59.14 -27.49
CA PRO A 372 -0.89 59.97 -28.23
C PRO A 372 -2.31 59.72 -27.76
N LYS A 373 -3.15 60.76 -27.75
CA LYS A 373 -4.55 60.75 -27.27
C LYS A 373 -5.37 59.57 -27.80
N GLU A 374 -5.30 59.30 -29.08
CA GLU A 374 -6.00 58.18 -29.77
C GLU A 374 -5.50 56.82 -29.29
N SER A 375 -4.17 56.71 -29.07
CA SER A 375 -3.58 55.46 -28.51
C SER A 375 -4.04 55.22 -27.09
N ILE A 376 -4.11 56.25 -26.23
CA ILE A 376 -4.65 56.15 -24.85
C ILE A 376 -6.09 55.67 -24.87
N ARG A 377 -6.96 56.29 -25.74
CA ARG A 377 -8.34 55.92 -25.92
C ARG A 377 -8.46 54.46 -26.33
N THR A 378 -7.77 54.03 -27.38
CA THR A 378 -7.81 52.66 -27.89
C THR A 378 -7.31 51.60 -26.90
N ILE A 379 -6.25 51.91 -26.13
CA ILE A 379 -5.73 51.01 -25.10
C ILE A 379 -6.70 50.96 -23.88
N GLY A 380 -7.23 52.10 -23.45
CA GLY A 380 -8.17 52.18 -22.37
C GLY A 380 -9.47 51.40 -22.66
N GLU A 381 -10.02 51.57 -23.86
CA GLU A 381 -11.18 50.81 -24.31
C GLU A 381 -10.91 49.32 -24.42
N LYS A 382 -9.70 48.91 -24.86
CA LYS A 382 -9.27 47.49 -24.87
C LYS A 382 -9.04 46.93 -23.47
N MET A 383 -8.55 47.73 -22.53
CA MET A 383 -8.38 47.29 -21.12
C MET A 383 -9.71 47.16 -20.39
N ILE A 384 -10.66 48.05 -20.66
CA ILE A 384 -12.03 47.97 -20.09
C ILE A 384 -12.81 46.77 -20.66
N LYS A 385 -12.65 46.50 -21.96
CA LYS A 385 -13.23 45.31 -22.60
C LYS A 385 -12.41 44.07 -22.23
N LYS A 386 -12.48 43.57 -21.00
CA LYS A 386 -11.81 42.36 -20.45
C LYS A 386 -11.63 41.22 -21.47
N HIS A 387 -10.50 41.16 -22.19
CA HIS A 387 -10.18 40.12 -23.17
C HIS A 387 -8.73 39.57 -23.14
N LYS A 388 -8.07 39.58 -21.96
CA LYS A 388 -6.77 38.91 -21.81
C LYS A 388 -6.83 37.36 -21.94
N PRO A 389 -7.94 36.65 -21.58
CA PRO A 389 -7.97 35.18 -21.74
C PRO A 389 -7.88 34.68 -23.18
N LYS A 390 -8.35 35.45 -24.16
CA LYS A 390 -8.38 34.99 -25.57
C LYS A 390 -7.00 34.90 -26.20
N ARG A 391 -6.05 35.82 -25.88
CA ARG A 391 -4.70 35.81 -26.45
C ARG A 391 -3.89 34.60 -26.04
N LYS A 392 -3.87 34.26 -24.78
CA LYS A 392 -3.18 33.05 -24.26
C LYS A 392 -3.72 31.77 -24.88
N GLN A 393 -5.06 31.64 -24.97
CA GLN A 393 -5.68 30.47 -25.60
C GLN A 393 -5.34 30.38 -27.10
N LEU A 394 -5.30 31.51 -27.80
CA LEU A 394 -4.91 31.54 -29.23
C LEU A 394 -3.46 31.06 -29.42
N ILE A 395 -2.53 31.53 -28.58
CA ILE A 395 -1.13 31.08 -28.62
C ILE A 395 -1.04 29.59 -28.33
N MET A 396 -1.79 29.09 -27.34
CA MET A 396 -1.85 27.65 -27.06
C MET A 396 -2.31 26.83 -28.27
N TRP A 397 -3.31 27.32 -29.02
CA TRP A 397 -3.77 26.63 -30.24
C TRP A 397 -2.75 26.68 -31.34
N GLN A 398 -2.06 27.82 -31.56
CA GLN A 398 -0.97 27.93 -32.50
C GLN A 398 0.20 26.98 -32.18
N GLU A 399 0.56 26.81 -30.89
CA GLU A 399 1.58 25.84 -30.47
C GLU A 399 1.12 24.38 -30.68
N ARG A 400 -0.18 24.10 -30.52
CA ARG A 400 -0.75 22.79 -30.86
C ARG A 400 -0.68 22.54 -32.38
N ASP A 401 -0.96 23.52 -33.20
CA ASP A 401 -0.83 23.43 -34.68
C ASP A 401 0.61 23.08 -35.07
N ARG A 402 1.63 23.67 -34.42
CA ARG A 402 3.06 23.31 -34.63
C ARG A 402 3.39 21.89 -34.22
N ALA A 403 2.64 21.30 -33.27
CA ALA A 403 2.84 19.95 -32.75
C ALA A 403 2.03 18.87 -33.46
N VAL A 404 1.31 19.18 -34.54
CA VAL A 404 0.34 18.28 -35.24
C VAL A 404 0.95 16.91 -35.57
N ALA A 405 2.12 16.89 -36.22
CA ALA A 405 2.75 15.64 -36.62
C ALA A 405 3.04 14.73 -35.40
N ARG A 406 3.54 15.35 -34.33
CA ARG A 406 3.89 14.63 -33.08
C ARG A 406 2.69 14.01 -32.41
N TYR A 407 1.59 14.73 -32.21
CA TYR A 407 0.44 14.16 -31.52
C TYR A 407 -0.31 13.12 -32.39
N LYS A 408 -0.37 13.31 -33.73
CA LYS A 408 -0.91 12.31 -34.64
C LYS A 408 -0.14 10.99 -34.53
N HIS A 409 1.18 11.05 -34.57
CA HIS A 409 2.06 9.90 -34.45
C HIS A 409 1.91 9.14 -33.12
N HIS A 410 1.68 9.84 -32.00
CA HIS A 410 1.56 9.21 -30.69
C HIS A 410 0.14 8.77 -30.34
N LEU A 411 -0.89 9.54 -30.74
CA LEU A 411 -2.25 9.35 -30.22
C LEU A 411 -3.16 8.52 -31.13
N ARG A 412 -2.95 8.57 -32.46
CA ARG A 412 -3.78 7.78 -33.41
C ARG A 412 -3.70 6.28 -33.18
N PRO A 413 -2.51 5.66 -33.04
CA PRO A 413 -2.41 4.23 -32.74
C PRO A 413 -3.13 3.85 -31.45
N LEU A 414 -3.01 4.69 -30.42
CA LEU A 414 -3.66 4.48 -29.13
C LEU A 414 -5.19 4.61 -29.25
N LEU A 415 -5.68 5.61 -30.00
CA LEU A 415 -7.10 5.77 -30.25
C LEU A 415 -7.69 4.53 -30.97
N LEU A 416 -6.99 4.01 -32.00
CA LEU A 416 -7.44 2.84 -32.76
C LEU A 416 -7.45 1.56 -31.92
N ALA A 417 -6.47 1.40 -31.04
CA ALA A 417 -6.34 0.19 -30.21
C ALA A 417 -7.33 0.14 -29.04
N THR A 418 -7.92 1.27 -28.61
CA THR A 418 -8.76 1.35 -27.40
C THR A 418 -10.25 1.42 -27.73
N ASP A 419 -11.09 0.61 -27.07
CA ASP A 419 -12.54 0.58 -27.29
C ASP A 419 -13.24 1.40 -26.18
N PHE A 420 -13.46 2.70 -26.48
CA PHE A 420 -14.14 3.61 -25.56
C PHE A 420 -15.63 3.34 -25.50
N LYS A 421 -16.20 3.39 -24.30
CA LYS A 421 -17.64 3.33 -24.01
C LYS A 421 -18.05 4.52 -23.13
N SER A 422 -19.34 4.77 -23.06
CA SER A 422 -19.91 5.83 -22.22
C SER A 422 -21.09 5.31 -21.41
N GLN A 423 -21.29 5.89 -20.22
CA GLN A 423 -22.48 5.63 -19.40
C GLN A 423 -23.76 6.19 -20.04
N HIS A 424 -23.63 7.22 -20.89
CA HIS A 424 -24.74 7.83 -21.63
C HIS A 424 -24.74 7.32 -23.07
N ALA A 425 -25.83 6.66 -23.49
CA ALA A 425 -25.97 6.08 -24.84
C ALA A 425 -25.72 7.11 -25.96
N ASN A 426 -26.07 8.37 -25.74
CA ASN A 426 -25.93 9.47 -26.69
C ASN A 426 -24.77 10.41 -26.39
N ASN A 427 -23.65 9.93 -25.89
CA ASN A 427 -22.48 10.77 -25.66
C ASN A 427 -21.95 11.36 -27.00
N PRO A 428 -21.99 12.69 -27.20
CA PRO A 428 -21.58 13.30 -28.46
C PRO A 428 -20.10 13.07 -28.79
N LEU A 429 -19.25 13.00 -27.75
CA LEU A 429 -17.82 12.74 -27.95
C LEU A 429 -17.58 11.30 -28.44
N LEU A 430 -18.36 10.32 -27.95
CA LEU A 430 -18.24 8.94 -28.41
C LEU A 430 -18.56 8.80 -29.91
N LYS A 431 -19.56 9.53 -30.40
CA LYS A 431 -19.86 9.61 -31.84
C LYS A 431 -18.67 10.16 -32.64
N ALA A 432 -18.04 11.23 -32.14
CA ALA A 432 -16.85 11.81 -32.77
C ALA A 432 -15.67 10.82 -32.78
N ILE A 433 -15.45 10.09 -31.71
CA ILE A 433 -14.42 9.04 -31.60
C ILE A 433 -14.67 7.93 -32.63
N GLN A 434 -15.89 7.42 -32.69
CA GLN A 434 -16.27 6.33 -33.61
C GLN A 434 -16.09 6.78 -35.09
N TRP A 435 -16.57 7.95 -35.43
CA TRP A 435 -16.38 8.53 -36.74
C TRP A 435 -14.90 8.70 -37.12
N MET A 436 -14.08 9.22 -36.19
CA MET A 436 -12.61 9.36 -36.44
C MET A 436 -11.95 7.99 -36.64
N LYS A 437 -12.33 6.97 -35.88
CA LYS A 437 -11.82 5.61 -36.04
C LYS A 437 -12.17 5.04 -37.43
N GLU A 438 -13.39 5.24 -37.88
CA GLU A 438 -13.82 4.80 -39.22
C GLU A 438 -12.99 5.46 -40.33
N VAL A 439 -12.77 6.78 -40.24
CA VAL A 439 -11.95 7.54 -41.20
C VAL A 439 -10.51 7.02 -41.21
N PHE A 440 -9.91 6.80 -40.02
CA PHE A 440 -8.54 6.31 -39.93
C PHE A 440 -8.38 4.85 -40.35
N THR A 441 -9.35 4.00 -40.07
CA THR A 441 -9.36 2.59 -40.53
C THR A 441 -9.44 2.48 -42.04
N LYS A 442 -10.15 3.41 -42.69
CA LYS A 442 -10.19 3.54 -44.14
C LYS A 442 -8.94 4.22 -44.72
N GLN A 443 -7.93 4.49 -43.91
CA GLN A 443 -6.70 5.21 -44.29
C GLN A 443 -6.93 6.61 -44.90
N GLN A 444 -8.08 7.23 -44.58
CA GLN A 444 -8.41 8.58 -45.04
C GLN A 444 -7.88 9.66 -44.11
N SER A 445 -7.63 10.86 -44.62
CA SER A 445 -7.27 12.02 -43.85
C SER A 445 -8.49 12.84 -43.43
N LEU A 446 -8.51 13.31 -42.18
CA LEU A 446 -9.56 14.24 -41.70
C LEU A 446 -9.58 15.55 -42.53
N THR A 447 -8.45 15.96 -43.10
CA THR A 447 -8.34 17.17 -43.91
C THR A 447 -9.02 17.03 -45.28
N GLN A 448 -9.32 15.81 -45.74
CA GLN A 448 -10.04 15.48 -46.97
C GLN A 448 -11.54 15.36 -46.76
N GLN A 449 -12.01 15.35 -45.49
CA GLN A 449 -13.44 15.23 -45.19
C GLN A 449 -14.12 16.60 -45.23
N HIS A 450 -15.36 16.62 -45.78
CA HIS A 450 -16.16 17.84 -45.81
C HIS A 450 -16.62 18.22 -44.38
N SER A 451 -16.66 19.52 -44.07
CA SER A 451 -16.98 20.06 -42.75
C SER A 451 -18.30 19.57 -42.17
N LYS A 452 -19.28 19.31 -43.01
CA LYS A 452 -20.63 18.79 -42.64
C LYS A 452 -20.59 17.36 -42.05
N HIS A 453 -19.55 16.58 -42.35
CA HIS A 453 -19.41 15.20 -41.85
C HIS A 453 -18.83 15.09 -40.47
N PHE A 454 -18.24 16.17 -39.93
CA PHE A 454 -17.67 16.19 -38.59
C PHE A 454 -18.77 16.24 -37.54
N PRO A 455 -18.83 15.27 -36.58
CA PRO A 455 -19.72 15.39 -35.44
C PRO A 455 -19.37 16.59 -34.57
N GLN A 456 -20.26 17.56 -34.45
CA GLN A 456 -19.97 18.83 -33.77
C GLN A 456 -20.61 18.96 -32.40
N ASP A 457 -21.53 18.08 -32.00
CA ASP A 457 -22.35 18.16 -30.79
C ASP A 457 -21.55 18.21 -29.48
N PHE A 458 -20.27 17.80 -29.48
CA PHE A 458 -19.39 17.90 -28.31
C PHE A 458 -18.66 19.24 -28.20
N ILE A 459 -18.72 20.08 -29.25
CA ILE A 459 -18.02 21.36 -29.33
C ILE A 459 -18.79 22.38 -28.48
N SER A 460 -18.18 22.84 -27.40
CA SER A 460 -18.77 23.89 -26.58
C SER A 460 -18.57 25.27 -27.22
N LYS A 461 -19.46 26.21 -26.95
CA LYS A 461 -19.37 27.63 -27.37
C LYS A 461 -18.00 28.26 -27.08
N ARG A 462 -17.27 27.72 -26.08
CA ARG A 462 -15.93 28.16 -25.70
C ARG A 462 -14.84 27.66 -26.69
N LEU A 463 -15.06 26.53 -27.35
CA LEU A 463 -14.13 25.92 -28.30
C LEU A 463 -14.38 26.37 -29.75
N GLU A 464 -15.61 26.72 -30.08
CA GLU A 464 -16.01 27.14 -31.43
C GLU A 464 -15.06 28.18 -32.09
N PRO A 465 -14.66 29.28 -31.40
CA PRO A 465 -13.80 30.29 -32.02
C PRO A 465 -12.40 29.82 -32.43
N TYR A 466 -12.00 28.64 -31.97
CA TYR A 466 -10.69 28.07 -32.27
C TYR A 466 -10.74 26.95 -33.31
N LEU A 467 -11.93 26.33 -33.47
CA LEU A 467 -12.14 25.18 -34.35
C LEU A 467 -12.81 25.57 -35.69
N LEU A 468 -13.65 26.59 -35.65
CA LEU A 468 -14.39 27.05 -36.81
C LEU A 468 -13.69 28.29 -37.41
N ILE A 469 -13.55 28.31 -38.72
CA ILE A 469 -12.99 29.41 -39.48
C ILE A 469 -13.93 29.73 -40.66
N ASN A 470 -14.12 31.00 -40.96
CA ASN A 470 -14.79 31.38 -42.21
C ASN A 470 -13.82 31.16 -43.39
N ASP A 471 -14.28 30.37 -44.35
CA ASP A 471 -13.57 30.19 -45.63
C ASP A 471 -13.67 31.44 -46.48
N LYS A 472 -13.00 31.44 -47.64
CA LYS A 472 -12.97 32.57 -48.58
C LYS A 472 -14.39 32.96 -49.05
N ASP A 473 -15.30 32.00 -49.07
CA ASP A 473 -16.70 32.19 -49.49
C ASP A 473 -17.66 32.48 -48.29
N GLY A 474 -17.13 32.73 -47.07
CA GLY A 474 -17.90 33.06 -45.86
C GLY A 474 -18.59 31.85 -45.18
N GLU A 475 -18.38 30.62 -45.69
CA GLU A 475 -18.87 29.42 -45.04
C GLU A 475 -17.99 29.01 -43.84
N LEU A 476 -18.65 28.56 -42.75
CA LEU A 476 -17.94 28.07 -41.55
C LEU A 476 -17.35 26.69 -41.85
N THR A 477 -16.05 26.61 -41.91
CA THR A 477 -15.28 25.38 -42.09
C THR A 477 -14.58 24.95 -40.82
N ILE A 478 -14.44 23.61 -40.63
CA ILE A 478 -13.78 23.02 -39.45
C ILE A 478 -12.28 22.85 -39.73
N GLN A 479 -11.44 23.32 -38.80
CA GLN A 479 -10.01 23.01 -38.82
C GLN A 479 -9.77 21.57 -38.38
N ALA A 480 -9.60 20.66 -39.33
CA ALA A 480 -9.49 19.22 -39.08
C ALA A 480 -8.41 18.85 -38.02
N ASN A 481 -7.23 19.49 -38.04
CA ASN A 481 -6.16 19.24 -37.09
C ASN A 481 -6.51 19.70 -35.65
N ARG A 482 -7.15 20.85 -35.53
CA ARG A 482 -7.59 21.34 -34.21
C ARG A 482 -8.78 20.56 -33.67
N TYR A 483 -9.68 20.11 -34.57
CA TYR A 483 -10.77 19.20 -34.21
C TYR A 483 -10.22 17.90 -33.63
N GLU A 484 -9.29 17.23 -34.30
CA GLU A 484 -8.64 16.02 -33.82
C GLU A 484 -8.02 16.22 -32.42
N MET A 485 -7.30 17.33 -32.23
CA MET A 485 -6.71 17.65 -30.92
C MET A 485 -7.77 17.95 -29.85
N ALA A 486 -8.86 18.62 -30.21
CA ALA A 486 -9.96 18.90 -29.31
C ALA A 486 -10.62 17.60 -28.82
N VAL A 487 -10.85 16.63 -29.72
CA VAL A 487 -11.34 15.31 -29.37
C VAL A 487 -10.39 14.63 -28.38
N TYR A 488 -9.08 14.62 -28.60
CA TYR A 488 -8.10 14.02 -27.68
C TYR A 488 -8.12 14.66 -26.30
N CYS A 489 -8.18 15.98 -26.24
CA CYS A 489 -8.28 16.69 -24.96
C CYS A 489 -9.58 16.37 -24.21
N GLN A 490 -10.70 16.22 -24.94
CA GLN A 490 -11.99 15.87 -24.34
C GLN A 490 -12.03 14.40 -23.90
N ILE A 491 -11.42 13.48 -24.65
CA ILE A 491 -11.26 12.08 -24.24
C ILE A 491 -10.57 12.01 -22.88
N THR A 492 -9.40 12.67 -22.74
CA THR A 492 -8.67 12.67 -21.48
C THR A 492 -9.52 13.19 -20.32
N LYS A 493 -10.21 14.31 -20.52
CA LYS A 493 -11.12 14.87 -19.49
C LYS A 493 -12.28 13.95 -19.15
N GLN A 494 -12.92 13.32 -20.15
CA GLN A 494 -14.06 12.42 -19.90
C GLN A 494 -13.63 11.10 -19.29
N ILE A 495 -12.40 10.62 -19.55
CA ILE A 495 -11.82 9.48 -18.84
C ILE A 495 -11.56 9.87 -17.36
N GLU A 496 -10.97 11.02 -17.12
CA GLU A 496 -10.73 11.53 -15.75
C GLU A 496 -12.03 11.70 -14.96
N THR A 497 -13.13 12.07 -15.62
CA THR A 497 -14.46 12.19 -14.99
C THR A 497 -15.29 10.90 -14.99
N GLY A 498 -14.78 9.81 -15.59
CA GLY A 498 -15.51 8.55 -15.71
C GLY A 498 -16.69 8.57 -16.68
N ALA A 499 -16.90 9.65 -17.44
CA ALA A 499 -17.96 9.74 -18.45
C ALA A 499 -17.66 8.85 -19.69
N LEU A 500 -16.37 8.74 -20.03
CA LEU A 500 -15.84 7.68 -20.92
C LEU A 500 -15.09 6.65 -20.10
N TYR A 501 -15.19 5.39 -20.49
CA TYR A 501 -14.55 4.27 -19.81
C TYR A 501 -14.20 3.14 -20.81
N ILE A 502 -13.48 2.14 -20.32
CA ILE A 502 -13.15 0.91 -21.04
C ILE A 502 -13.47 -0.26 -20.14
N ASP A 503 -14.36 -1.16 -20.57
CA ASP A 503 -14.82 -2.31 -19.78
C ASP A 503 -13.65 -3.24 -19.35
N ASP A 504 -12.69 -3.42 -20.25
CA ASP A 504 -11.59 -4.36 -20.06
C ASP A 504 -10.34 -3.71 -19.41
N SER A 505 -10.52 -2.59 -18.72
CA SER A 505 -9.52 -1.89 -17.92
C SER A 505 -9.80 -2.11 -16.43
N VAL A 506 -8.78 -2.21 -15.60
CA VAL A 506 -8.97 -2.23 -14.13
C VAL A 506 -9.16 -0.81 -13.61
N ARG A 507 -8.35 0.14 -14.10
CA ARG A 507 -8.33 1.52 -13.60
C ARG A 507 -9.40 2.42 -14.23
N HIS A 508 -9.79 2.12 -15.48
CA HIS A 508 -10.65 2.98 -16.29
C HIS A 508 -12.00 2.36 -16.67
N ARG A 509 -12.45 1.28 -16.00
CA ARG A 509 -13.82 0.74 -16.10
C ARG A 509 -14.80 1.53 -15.20
N PRO A 510 -16.13 1.42 -15.39
CA PRO A 510 -17.10 2.15 -14.58
C PRO A 510 -16.99 1.81 -13.10
N PHE A 511 -17.08 2.83 -12.26
CA PHE A 511 -16.96 2.67 -10.80
C PHE A 511 -18.03 1.74 -10.21
N ALA A 512 -19.27 1.84 -10.73
CA ALA A 512 -20.39 1.00 -10.25
C ALA A 512 -20.18 -0.50 -10.46
N GLN A 513 -19.42 -0.89 -11.50
CA GLN A 513 -19.10 -2.30 -11.81
C GLN A 513 -18.03 -2.87 -10.88
N ASP A 514 -17.24 -2.01 -10.22
CA ASP A 514 -16.22 -2.43 -9.28
C ASP A 514 -16.75 -2.73 -7.89
N LEU A 515 -17.93 -2.17 -7.56
CA LEU A 515 -18.48 -2.27 -6.22
C LEU A 515 -19.21 -3.60 -6.01
N VAL A 516 -18.77 -4.35 -5.00
CA VAL A 516 -19.40 -5.61 -4.61
C VAL A 516 -20.82 -5.40 -4.06
N SER A 517 -21.66 -6.43 -4.19
CA SER A 517 -22.98 -6.48 -3.56
C SER A 517 -22.82 -6.86 -2.08
N LEU A 518 -23.39 -6.07 -1.19
CA LEU A 518 -23.38 -6.35 0.26
C LEU A 518 -24.14 -7.65 0.58
N GLN A 519 -25.25 -7.91 -0.14
CA GLN A 519 -26.10 -9.08 0.09
C GLN A 519 -25.38 -10.37 -0.32
N GLU A 520 -24.78 -10.41 -1.52
CA GLU A 520 -24.06 -11.58 -2.03
C GLU A 520 -22.82 -11.93 -1.20
N LYS A 521 -22.19 -10.95 -0.57
CA LYS A 521 -20.97 -11.12 0.22
C LYS A 521 -21.18 -11.06 1.74
N LYS A 522 -22.44 -11.03 2.20
CA LYS A 522 -22.80 -10.85 3.60
C LYS A 522 -22.05 -11.81 4.55
N HIS A 523 -22.04 -13.10 4.25
CA HIS A 523 -21.39 -14.11 5.08
C HIS A 523 -19.88 -13.90 5.25
N ILE A 524 -19.21 -13.33 4.24
CA ILE A 524 -17.78 -13.01 4.32
C ILE A 524 -17.56 -11.72 5.13
N LEU A 525 -18.40 -10.72 4.90
CA LEU A 525 -18.33 -9.44 5.60
C LEU A 525 -18.61 -9.57 7.10
N ASP A 526 -19.52 -10.49 7.48
CA ASP A 526 -19.79 -10.80 8.88
C ASP A 526 -18.53 -11.36 9.58
N VAL A 527 -17.72 -12.17 8.89
CA VAL A 527 -16.45 -12.70 9.40
C VAL A 527 -15.39 -11.62 9.53
N LEU A 528 -15.30 -10.71 8.58
CA LEU A 528 -14.28 -9.64 8.56
C LEU A 528 -14.48 -8.60 9.68
N ALA A 529 -15.64 -8.57 10.31
CA ALA A 529 -15.91 -7.77 11.50
C ALA A 529 -15.67 -6.26 11.37
N ILE A 530 -15.90 -5.69 10.17
CA ILE A 530 -15.63 -4.28 9.88
C ILE A 530 -16.59 -3.39 10.66
N PRO A 531 -16.09 -2.42 11.48
CA PRO A 531 -16.93 -1.60 12.36
C PRO A 531 -18.06 -0.87 11.64
N TRP A 532 -17.79 -0.26 10.49
CA TRP A 532 -18.82 0.46 9.70
C TRP A 532 -19.97 -0.43 9.27
N ILE A 533 -19.70 -1.68 8.92
CA ILE A 533 -20.73 -2.62 8.45
C ILE A 533 -21.50 -3.25 9.62
N LYS A 534 -20.83 -3.48 10.75
CA LYS A 534 -21.43 -4.14 11.92
C LYS A 534 -22.35 -3.23 12.75
N THR A 535 -22.01 -1.95 12.85
CA THR A 535 -22.72 -1.03 13.74
C THR A 535 -23.69 -0.17 12.94
N PRO A 536 -24.93 0.07 13.41
CA PRO A 536 -25.87 0.97 12.72
C PRO A 536 -25.27 2.34 12.49
N CYS A 537 -25.41 2.85 11.26
CA CYS A 537 -24.83 4.12 10.83
C CYS A 537 -25.28 5.29 11.70
N ASP A 538 -26.59 5.34 12.03
CA ASP A 538 -27.16 6.42 12.86
C ASP A 538 -26.51 6.48 14.23
N SER A 539 -26.36 5.34 14.92
CA SER A 539 -25.73 5.27 16.24
C SER A 539 -24.27 5.71 16.22
N GLN A 540 -23.54 5.35 15.16
CA GLN A 540 -22.15 5.80 14.99
C GLN A 540 -22.09 7.31 14.80
N LEU A 541 -22.95 7.86 13.94
CA LEU A 541 -23.00 9.29 13.70
C LEU A 541 -23.40 10.08 14.94
N ASP A 542 -24.38 9.62 15.73
CA ASP A 542 -24.79 10.28 16.97
C ASP A 542 -23.62 10.41 17.95
N LEU A 543 -22.84 9.34 18.13
CA LEU A 543 -21.64 9.36 18.97
C LEU A 543 -20.59 10.36 18.46
N LEU A 544 -20.33 10.36 17.17
CA LEU A 544 -19.32 11.23 16.56
C LEU A 544 -19.75 12.70 16.57
N PHE A 545 -21.04 12.99 16.33
CA PHE A 545 -21.58 14.33 16.39
C PHE A 545 -21.51 14.90 17.80
N LYS A 546 -21.93 14.11 18.80
CA LYS A 546 -21.81 14.47 20.22
C LYS A 546 -20.35 14.72 20.61
N GLN A 547 -19.43 13.87 20.14
CA GLN A 547 -18.00 14.06 20.39
C GLN A 547 -17.48 15.37 19.78
N LEU A 548 -17.85 15.68 18.54
CA LEU A 548 -17.44 16.92 17.89
C LEU A 548 -17.97 18.15 18.60
N ASP A 549 -19.24 18.13 19.03
CA ASP A 549 -19.85 19.23 19.81
C ASP A 549 -19.12 19.48 21.13
N THR A 550 -18.80 18.40 21.85
CA THR A 550 -18.05 18.46 23.11
C THR A 550 -16.67 19.09 22.88
N LEU A 551 -15.95 18.64 21.85
CA LEU A 551 -14.63 19.18 21.50
C LEU A 551 -14.68 20.66 21.11
N TRP A 552 -15.71 21.10 20.40
CA TRP A 552 -15.90 22.52 20.07
C TRP A 552 -16.11 23.40 21.31
N ILE A 553 -16.90 22.92 22.26
CA ILE A 553 -17.14 23.64 23.53
C ILE A 553 -15.86 23.73 24.33
N GLU A 554 -15.16 22.61 24.49
CA GLU A 554 -13.89 22.51 25.24
C GLU A 554 -12.79 23.37 24.60
N PHE A 555 -12.67 23.34 23.29
CA PHE A 555 -11.69 24.15 22.55
C PHE A 555 -11.90 25.64 22.76
N ASN A 556 -13.14 26.14 22.60
CA ASN A 556 -13.43 27.57 22.81
C ASN A 556 -13.29 27.97 24.28
N HIS A 557 -13.64 27.09 25.22
CA HIS A 557 -13.42 27.31 26.65
C HIS A 557 -11.93 27.48 26.97
N ASN A 558 -11.11 26.55 26.55
CA ASN A 558 -9.66 26.57 26.76
C ASN A 558 -8.97 27.74 26.02
N LEU A 559 -9.49 28.12 24.84
CA LEU A 559 -9.01 29.28 24.10
C LEU A 559 -9.31 30.61 24.83
N LYS A 560 -10.50 30.72 25.45
CA LYS A 560 -10.87 31.88 26.29
C LYS A 560 -10.00 32.01 27.54
N GLN A 561 -9.59 30.87 28.12
CA GLN A 561 -8.75 30.81 29.33
C GLN A 561 -7.24 30.87 29.04
N ASP A 562 -6.80 30.92 27.78
CA ASP A 562 -5.40 30.87 27.33
C ASP A 562 -4.62 29.64 27.87
N THR A 563 -5.31 28.51 28.06
CA THR A 563 -4.73 27.28 28.60
C THR A 563 -4.12 26.38 27.51
N LEU A 564 -4.32 26.72 26.22
CA LEU A 564 -3.81 25.94 25.10
C LEU A 564 -2.30 26.17 24.90
N LYS A 565 -1.54 25.08 24.86
CA LYS A 565 -0.07 25.11 24.75
C LYS A 565 0.46 25.74 23.45
N HIS A 566 -0.23 25.54 22.34
CA HIS A 566 0.25 25.89 21.01
C HIS A 566 -0.63 26.91 20.26
N LEU A 567 -1.76 27.28 20.79
CA LEU A 567 -2.65 28.29 20.22
C LEU A 567 -2.97 29.35 21.26
N LYS A 568 -2.91 30.60 20.84
CA LYS A 568 -3.32 31.77 21.66
C LYS A 568 -4.26 32.62 20.85
N TYR A 569 -5.20 33.28 21.51
CA TYR A 569 -6.12 34.22 20.88
C TYR A 569 -5.69 35.67 21.09
N ASN A 570 -5.48 36.37 19.98
CA ASN A 570 -5.18 37.81 20.05
C ASN A 570 -6.51 38.59 19.98
N HIS A 571 -6.92 39.12 21.11
CA HIS A 571 -8.21 39.89 21.25
C HIS A 571 -8.19 41.18 20.42
N ILE A 572 -7.06 41.85 20.21
CA ILE A 572 -6.92 43.07 19.45
C ILE A 572 -7.16 42.81 17.97
N LYS A 573 -6.46 41.80 17.42
CA LYS A 573 -6.55 41.42 15.98
C LYS A 573 -7.68 40.44 15.69
N LYS A 574 -8.39 39.95 16.72
CA LYS A 574 -9.43 38.92 16.63
C LYS A 574 -8.99 37.67 15.84
N GLU A 575 -7.75 37.23 16.05
CA GLU A 575 -7.17 36.10 15.32
C GLU A 575 -6.47 35.12 16.25
N VAL A 576 -6.40 33.84 15.81
CA VAL A 576 -5.66 32.81 16.51
C VAL A 576 -4.18 32.89 16.11
N LEU A 577 -3.27 32.82 17.06
CA LEU A 577 -1.83 32.76 16.87
C LEU A 577 -1.34 31.33 17.09
N TRP A 578 -0.46 30.86 16.21
CA TRP A 578 0.21 29.54 16.31
C TRP A 578 1.59 29.67 16.90
N VAL A 579 1.82 28.97 18.01
CA VAL A 579 3.13 28.88 18.66
C VAL A 579 3.77 27.55 18.28
N LYS A 580 4.75 27.60 17.38
CA LYS A 580 5.43 26.39 16.91
C LYS A 580 6.13 25.66 18.05
N PRO A 581 5.94 24.33 18.22
CA PRO A 581 6.69 23.55 19.20
C PRO A 581 8.20 23.66 18.96
N ARG A 582 8.98 23.82 20.03
CA ARG A 582 10.45 23.78 19.92
C ARG A 582 10.88 22.34 19.64
N THR A 583 11.70 22.14 18.62
CA THR A 583 12.34 20.86 18.32
C THR A 583 13.51 20.63 19.28
N ILE A 584 13.46 19.61 20.11
CA ILE A 584 14.57 19.19 21.00
C ILE A 584 15.34 18.11 20.22
N ASN A 585 16.45 18.44 19.57
CA ASN A 585 17.13 17.49 18.68
C ASN A 585 18.67 17.42 18.76
N GLU A 586 19.36 18.17 19.63
CA GLU A 586 20.82 18.22 19.53
C GLU A 586 21.58 17.24 20.45
N GLU A 587 21.04 16.83 21.58
CA GLU A 587 21.71 15.90 22.52
C GLU A 587 21.62 14.41 22.14
N GLU A 588 20.65 14.03 21.33
CA GLU A 588 20.42 12.61 20.99
C GLU A 588 21.44 12.02 20.00
N THR A 589 22.14 12.84 19.22
CA THR A 589 23.01 12.36 18.12
C THR A 589 24.37 11.87 18.61
N SER A 590 24.95 12.53 19.62
CA SER A 590 26.28 12.18 20.16
C SER A 590 26.29 10.88 20.99
N GLU A 591 25.29 10.68 21.86
CA GLU A 591 25.17 9.45 22.66
C GLU A 591 24.97 8.20 21.78
N LYS A 592 24.19 8.32 20.67
CA LYS A 592 23.96 7.27 19.70
C LYS A 592 25.23 6.85 18.97
N GLN A 593 25.99 7.81 18.48
CA GLN A 593 27.26 7.55 17.79
C GLN A 593 28.30 6.90 18.71
N THR A 594 28.35 7.31 19.98
CA THR A 594 29.28 6.76 20.96
C THR A 594 28.99 5.29 21.29
N PHE A 595 27.71 4.90 21.45
CA PHE A 595 27.36 3.52 21.80
C PHE A 595 27.68 2.55 20.65
N TYR A 596 27.12 2.83 19.44
CA TYR A 596 27.33 1.95 18.30
C TYR A 596 28.79 1.94 17.81
N GLY A 597 29.54 3.02 18.01
CA GLY A 597 30.96 3.09 17.68
C GLY A 597 31.86 2.22 18.59
N LYS A 598 31.38 1.81 19.77
CA LYS A 598 32.07 0.87 20.64
C LYS A 598 31.80 -0.60 20.34
N LEU A 599 30.74 -0.91 19.55
CA LEU A 599 30.44 -2.26 19.14
C LEU A 599 31.50 -2.79 18.18
N PRO A 600 31.89 -4.06 18.28
CA PRO A 600 32.77 -4.68 17.30
C PRO A 600 32.12 -4.67 15.92
N VAL A 601 32.91 -4.35 14.92
CA VAL A 601 32.44 -4.32 13.53
C VAL A 601 32.18 -5.74 13.04
N CYS A 602 31.01 -5.95 12.39
CA CYS A 602 30.62 -7.24 11.82
C CYS A 602 30.19 -7.09 10.36
N ASP A 603 30.27 -8.19 9.63
CA ASP A 603 29.87 -8.22 8.23
C ASP A 603 28.35 -8.40 8.10
N LEU A 604 27.75 -7.80 7.09
CA LEU A 604 26.31 -7.91 6.82
C LEU A 604 25.85 -9.36 6.65
N SER A 605 26.68 -10.23 6.06
CA SER A 605 26.41 -11.67 5.93
C SER A 605 26.29 -12.36 7.29
N ASP A 606 27.12 -11.97 8.29
CA ASP A 606 27.09 -12.57 9.62
C ASP A 606 25.86 -12.10 10.40
N VAL A 607 25.46 -10.84 10.24
CA VAL A 607 24.20 -10.32 10.79
C VAL A 607 23.01 -11.10 10.25
N LEU A 608 22.94 -11.34 8.94
CA LEU A 608 21.84 -12.11 8.33
C LEU A 608 21.80 -13.56 8.80
N ARG A 609 22.97 -14.19 8.97
CA ARG A 609 23.04 -15.54 9.56
C ARG A 609 22.56 -15.56 11.00
N PHE A 610 23.05 -14.63 11.82
CA PHE A 610 22.62 -14.49 13.21
C PHE A 610 21.09 -14.35 13.30
N VAL A 611 20.50 -13.52 12.46
CA VAL A 611 19.04 -13.32 12.44
C VAL A 611 18.33 -14.61 11.98
N ASN A 612 18.87 -15.29 10.96
CA ASN A 612 18.28 -16.55 10.50
C ASN A 612 18.37 -17.66 11.55
N ASP A 613 19.46 -17.74 12.31
CA ASP A 613 19.61 -18.71 13.41
C ASP A 613 18.58 -18.50 14.51
N LYS A 614 18.08 -17.25 14.68
CA LYS A 614 17.07 -16.90 15.67
C LYS A 614 15.63 -16.96 15.14
N CYS A 615 15.41 -16.56 13.90
CA CYS A 615 14.07 -16.36 13.33
C CYS A 615 13.70 -17.38 12.24
N HIS A 616 14.68 -18.09 11.67
CA HIS A 616 14.49 -19.01 10.53
C HIS A 616 13.77 -18.36 9.31
N PHE A 617 13.97 -17.05 9.09
CA PHE A 617 13.24 -16.29 8.07
C PHE A 617 13.54 -16.76 6.63
N LEU A 618 14.72 -17.34 6.38
CA LEU A 618 15.08 -17.89 5.07
C LEU A 618 14.21 -19.08 4.68
N SER A 619 13.58 -19.77 5.63
CA SER A 619 12.65 -20.87 5.36
C SER A 619 11.40 -20.43 4.60
N ALA A 620 11.03 -19.14 4.68
CA ALA A 620 9.93 -18.55 3.91
C ALA A 620 10.25 -18.42 2.41
N LEU A 621 11.54 -18.39 2.05
CA LEU A 621 11.99 -18.32 0.66
C LEU A 621 11.89 -19.73 0.02
N THR A 622 10.68 -20.12 -0.30
CA THR A 622 10.39 -21.43 -0.91
C THR A 622 10.64 -21.38 -2.43
N PRO A 623 11.10 -22.48 -3.01
CA PRO A 623 11.27 -22.54 -4.47
C PRO A 623 9.92 -22.49 -5.19
N MET A 624 9.94 -22.04 -6.44
CA MET A 624 8.73 -21.99 -7.28
C MET A 624 8.20 -23.40 -7.60
N GLN A 625 9.10 -24.36 -7.75
CA GLN A 625 8.79 -25.75 -8.06
C GLN A 625 9.42 -26.71 -7.06
N PRO A 626 8.84 -26.90 -5.85
CA PRO A 626 9.44 -27.79 -4.84
C PRO A 626 9.63 -29.24 -5.32
N LEU A 627 8.78 -29.72 -6.24
CA LEU A 627 8.78 -31.12 -6.72
C LEU A 627 9.97 -31.48 -7.61
N TYR A 628 10.67 -30.51 -8.19
CA TYR A 628 11.79 -30.74 -9.12
C TYR A 628 13.16 -30.41 -8.51
N ILE A 629 13.22 -29.96 -7.27
CA ILE A 629 14.51 -29.63 -6.64
C ILE A 629 15.09 -30.85 -5.98
N LYS A 630 16.18 -31.37 -6.56
CA LYS A 630 16.95 -32.48 -6.03
C LYS A 630 17.94 -32.07 -4.94
N GLN A 631 18.30 -30.82 -4.83
CA GLN A 631 19.25 -30.28 -3.86
C GLN A 631 18.54 -29.30 -2.90
N LYS A 632 18.88 -29.41 -1.60
CA LYS A 632 18.51 -28.38 -0.62
C LYS A 632 19.17 -27.06 -1.01
N VAL A 633 18.45 -25.97 -0.89
CA VAL A 633 19.00 -24.64 -1.12
C VAL A 633 20.03 -24.33 -0.06
N ASP A 634 21.18 -23.87 -0.49
CA ASP A 634 22.18 -23.31 0.40
C ASP A 634 21.74 -21.90 0.83
N PHE A 635 21.54 -21.69 2.11
CA PHE A 635 21.15 -20.39 2.68
C PHE A 635 22.17 -19.28 2.37
N ASN A 636 23.44 -19.64 2.16
CA ASN A 636 24.47 -18.67 1.77
C ASN A 636 24.17 -18.04 0.41
N ASN A 637 23.71 -18.83 -0.56
CA ASN A 637 23.30 -18.30 -1.86
C ASN A 637 22.05 -17.39 -1.76
N LEU A 638 21.10 -17.72 -0.88
CA LEU A 638 19.94 -16.83 -0.63
C LEU A 638 20.39 -15.49 -0.03
N ILE A 639 21.26 -15.51 0.97
CA ILE A 639 21.83 -14.32 1.59
C ILE A 639 22.61 -13.49 0.57
N ALA A 640 23.46 -14.13 -0.24
CA ALA A 640 24.24 -13.46 -1.27
C ALA A 640 23.34 -12.74 -2.29
N VAL A 641 22.29 -13.42 -2.77
CA VAL A 641 21.33 -12.84 -3.71
C VAL A 641 20.55 -11.68 -3.05
N MET A 642 20.09 -11.81 -1.81
CA MET A 642 19.39 -10.73 -1.11
C MET A 642 20.29 -9.49 -0.98
N ILE A 643 21.55 -9.68 -0.56
CA ILE A 643 22.53 -8.57 -0.47
C ILE A 643 22.73 -7.94 -1.85
N SER A 644 22.94 -8.76 -2.90
CA SER A 644 23.18 -8.25 -4.25
C SER A 644 22.05 -7.38 -4.79
N GLN A 645 20.80 -7.77 -4.51
CA GLN A 645 19.61 -7.02 -4.94
C GLN A 645 19.40 -5.76 -4.11
N ALA A 646 19.55 -5.86 -2.79
CA ALA A 646 19.32 -4.74 -1.88
C ALA A 646 20.35 -3.62 -2.01
N THR A 647 21.62 -3.99 -2.28
CA THR A 647 22.74 -3.05 -2.41
C THR A 647 22.96 -2.55 -3.83
N ASN A 648 22.15 -3.00 -4.78
CA ASN A 648 22.20 -2.63 -6.20
C ASN A 648 23.50 -3.06 -6.91
N ILE A 649 24.32 -3.95 -6.34
CA ILE A 649 25.52 -4.46 -7.01
C ILE A 649 25.19 -5.52 -8.07
N GLY A 650 24.07 -6.24 -7.91
CA GLY A 650 23.61 -7.28 -8.82
C GLY A 650 24.39 -8.59 -8.71
N ASN A 651 23.79 -9.70 -9.20
CA ASN A 651 24.35 -11.04 -9.04
C ASN A 651 25.71 -11.22 -9.72
N HIS A 652 25.94 -10.56 -10.87
CA HIS A 652 27.20 -10.66 -11.59
C HIS A 652 28.37 -10.07 -10.78
N LYS A 653 28.19 -8.84 -10.25
CA LYS A 653 29.23 -8.21 -9.43
C LYS A 653 29.38 -8.91 -8.07
N MET A 654 28.28 -9.42 -7.49
CA MET A 654 28.34 -10.22 -6.28
C MET A 654 29.23 -11.45 -6.47
N ALA A 655 29.11 -12.16 -7.58
CA ALA A 655 29.99 -13.31 -7.88
C ALA A 655 31.46 -12.92 -8.03
N GLN A 656 31.76 -11.71 -8.49
CA GLN A 656 33.14 -11.18 -8.59
C GLN A 656 33.74 -10.76 -7.24
N THR A 657 32.87 -10.36 -6.29
CA THR A 657 33.26 -9.84 -4.98
C THR A 657 32.93 -10.81 -3.84
N SER A 658 32.74 -12.09 -4.14
CA SER A 658 32.43 -13.12 -3.15
C SER A 658 32.94 -14.50 -3.61
N ASP A 659 32.83 -15.47 -2.71
CA ASP A 659 33.10 -16.89 -2.96
C ASP A 659 31.93 -17.64 -3.60
N CYS A 660 30.91 -16.93 -4.13
CA CYS A 660 29.74 -17.51 -4.80
C CYS A 660 29.88 -17.55 -6.31
N ILE A 661 29.23 -18.52 -6.95
CA ILE A 661 29.29 -18.74 -8.41
C ILE A 661 28.10 -18.06 -9.10
N TYR A 662 28.34 -17.27 -10.16
CA TYR A 662 27.34 -16.46 -10.83
C TYR A 662 26.07 -17.23 -11.27
N HIS A 663 26.21 -18.37 -11.94
CA HIS A 663 25.05 -19.11 -12.45
C HIS A 663 24.19 -19.68 -11.32
N ILE A 664 24.78 -19.98 -10.16
CA ILE A 664 24.04 -20.43 -8.98
C ILE A 664 23.25 -19.25 -8.38
N LEU A 665 23.88 -18.07 -8.26
CA LEU A 665 23.18 -16.86 -7.79
C LEU A 665 22.00 -16.49 -8.70
N GLU A 666 22.19 -16.56 -10.02
CA GLU A 666 21.14 -16.23 -10.99
C GLU A 666 19.99 -17.25 -10.95
N SER A 667 20.29 -18.54 -10.80
CA SER A 667 19.30 -19.60 -10.60
C SER A 667 18.53 -19.40 -9.29
N THR A 668 19.25 -19.08 -8.20
CA THR A 668 18.67 -18.79 -6.89
C THR A 668 17.74 -17.59 -6.96
N TYR A 669 18.16 -16.51 -7.63
CA TYR A 669 17.31 -15.33 -7.84
C TYR A 669 15.99 -15.69 -8.52
N LYS A 670 16.05 -16.37 -9.66
CA LYS A 670 14.86 -16.74 -10.45
C LYS A 670 13.90 -17.66 -9.71
N GLN A 671 14.42 -18.57 -8.90
CA GLN A 671 13.60 -19.59 -8.24
C GLN A 671 13.01 -19.12 -6.91
N TYR A 672 13.69 -18.28 -6.15
CA TYR A 672 13.36 -17.98 -4.75
C TYR A 672 12.93 -16.54 -4.50
N MET A 673 13.43 -15.56 -5.28
CA MET A 673 13.17 -14.14 -5.04
C MET A 673 11.83 -13.74 -5.64
N ARG A 674 10.74 -13.97 -4.90
CA ARG A 674 9.37 -13.60 -5.27
C ARG A 674 8.78 -12.66 -4.22
N LEU A 675 7.90 -11.74 -4.64
CA LEU A 675 7.30 -10.76 -3.73
C LEU A 675 6.60 -11.41 -2.53
N VAL A 676 5.83 -12.47 -2.79
CA VAL A 676 5.08 -13.18 -1.73
C VAL A 676 6.04 -13.79 -0.70
N THR A 677 7.12 -14.46 -1.15
CA THR A 677 8.07 -15.11 -0.24
C THR A 677 8.92 -14.09 0.52
N LEU A 678 9.33 -12.98 -0.13
CA LEU A 678 10.08 -11.90 0.51
C LEU A 678 9.23 -11.16 1.57
N LYS A 679 7.97 -10.84 1.26
CA LYS A 679 7.05 -10.24 2.24
C LYS A 679 6.80 -11.17 3.43
N LYS A 680 6.65 -12.48 3.19
CA LYS A 680 6.53 -13.49 4.26
C LYS A 680 7.80 -13.56 5.13
N ALA A 681 8.98 -13.55 4.51
CA ALA A 681 10.25 -13.54 5.24
C ALA A 681 10.40 -12.30 6.12
N ASN A 682 10.01 -11.11 5.61
CA ASN A 682 10.00 -9.88 6.39
C ASN A 682 9.01 -9.94 7.56
N ALA A 683 7.81 -10.49 7.36
CA ALA A 683 6.82 -10.67 8.41
C ALA A 683 7.34 -11.57 9.53
N ILE A 684 8.10 -12.63 9.23
CA ILE A 684 8.74 -13.49 10.23
C ILE A 684 9.72 -12.68 11.11
N ILE A 685 10.62 -11.90 10.50
CA ILE A 685 11.54 -11.05 11.28
C ILE A 685 10.76 -10.03 12.12
N ALA A 686 9.79 -9.36 11.54
CA ALA A 686 8.97 -8.38 12.22
C ALA A 686 8.26 -8.97 13.45
N ASN A 687 7.68 -10.17 13.27
CA ASN A 687 7.00 -10.88 14.36
C ASN A 687 7.97 -11.32 15.47
N HIS A 688 9.19 -11.72 15.13
CA HIS A 688 10.21 -12.05 16.14
C HIS A 688 10.70 -10.81 16.91
N ILE A 689 10.73 -9.64 16.28
CA ILE A 689 11.07 -8.39 16.98
C ILE A 689 10.05 -8.11 18.11
N THR A 690 8.76 -8.44 17.92
CA THR A 690 7.74 -8.23 18.94
C THR A 690 7.98 -9.03 20.22
N ASN A 691 8.68 -10.16 20.12
CA ASN A 691 9.00 -11.03 21.24
C ASN A 691 10.24 -10.57 22.03
N LEU A 692 10.95 -9.56 21.56
CA LEU A 692 12.11 -9.01 22.25
C LEU A 692 11.68 -8.12 23.41
N SER A 693 12.30 -8.29 24.59
CA SER A 693 11.95 -7.55 25.81
C SER A 693 12.00 -6.02 25.67
N ILE A 694 12.79 -5.52 24.72
CA ILE A 694 12.88 -4.08 24.43
C ILE A 694 11.70 -3.53 23.63
N PHE A 695 10.97 -4.37 22.84
CA PHE A 695 9.94 -3.91 21.92
C PHE A 695 8.82 -3.08 22.57
N PRO A 696 8.24 -3.47 23.72
CA PRO A 696 7.25 -2.65 24.43
C PRO A 696 7.80 -1.28 24.83
N HIS A 697 9.09 -1.19 25.12
CA HIS A 697 9.75 0.06 25.53
C HIS A 697 9.99 1.05 24.38
N TYR A 698 9.85 0.62 23.14
CA TYR A 698 9.80 1.51 21.98
C TYR A 698 8.43 2.20 21.82
N THR A 699 7.39 1.77 22.51
CA THR A 699 6.06 2.37 22.40
C THR A 699 6.01 3.72 23.12
N PHE A 700 5.36 4.71 22.51
CA PHE A 700 5.16 6.03 23.14
C PHE A 700 3.97 6.04 24.07
N ASP A 701 2.97 5.24 23.75
CA ASP A 701 1.71 5.11 24.47
C ASP A 701 1.44 3.61 24.64
N LEU A 702 1.21 3.19 25.87
CA LEU A 702 1.01 1.77 26.20
C LEU A 702 -0.25 1.18 25.57
N ASN A 703 -1.24 2.03 25.26
CA ASN A 703 -2.53 1.61 24.74
C ASN A 703 -2.65 1.75 23.22
N VAL A 704 -1.68 2.38 22.55
CA VAL A 704 -1.79 2.76 21.13
C VAL A 704 -0.50 2.47 20.38
N LEU A 705 -0.60 1.63 19.35
CA LEU A 705 0.50 1.35 18.45
C LEU A 705 0.44 2.28 17.23
N TYR A 706 1.49 3.07 17.04
CA TYR A 706 1.62 3.99 15.92
C TYR A 706 2.29 3.32 14.71
N GLY A 707 1.70 3.49 13.53
CA GLY A 707 2.31 3.17 12.23
C GLY A 707 2.65 4.47 11.50
N ALA A 708 3.93 4.73 11.23
CA ALA A 708 4.36 5.88 10.45
C ALA A 708 4.50 5.50 8.97
N VAL A 709 4.01 6.34 8.06
CA VAL A 709 4.11 6.16 6.61
C VAL A 709 4.79 7.33 5.93
N ASP A 710 5.70 7.03 5.01
CA ASP A 710 6.34 8.04 4.16
C ASP A 710 7.03 7.39 2.95
N GLY A 711 7.31 8.20 1.93
CA GLY A 711 7.90 7.79 0.68
C GLY A 711 9.37 8.14 0.52
N GLN A 712 10.24 7.15 0.44
CA GLN A 712 11.65 7.34 0.14
C GLN A 712 11.92 7.28 -1.38
N LYS A 713 12.57 8.31 -1.92
CA LYS A 713 12.87 8.42 -3.35
C LYS A 713 14.15 7.65 -3.70
N PHE A 714 14.06 6.82 -4.76
CA PHE A 714 15.19 6.05 -5.31
C PHE A 714 15.31 6.29 -6.81
N GLU A 715 16.54 6.38 -7.30
CA GLU A 715 16.79 6.40 -8.74
C GLU A 715 16.45 5.03 -9.36
N ALA A 716 16.01 5.04 -10.60
CA ALA A 716 15.82 3.84 -11.41
C ALA A 716 16.85 3.85 -12.54
N LEU A 717 17.65 2.78 -12.62
CA LEU A 717 18.69 2.65 -13.65
C LEU A 717 18.10 2.45 -15.03
N THR A 718 16.96 1.78 -15.12
CA THR A 718 16.20 1.57 -16.37
C THR A 718 14.85 2.28 -16.32
N PRO A 719 14.37 2.78 -17.45
CA PRO A 719 13.03 3.36 -17.53
C PRO A 719 11.97 2.26 -17.44
N THR A 720 10.91 2.54 -16.68
CA THR A 720 9.69 1.71 -16.61
C THR A 720 8.47 2.61 -16.57
N THR A 721 7.28 2.03 -16.54
CA THR A 721 6.03 2.82 -16.44
C THR A 721 5.93 3.60 -15.13
N LYS A 722 6.47 3.07 -14.02
CA LYS A 722 6.56 3.75 -12.72
C LYS A 722 7.77 4.70 -12.64
N ALA A 723 8.91 4.29 -13.20
CA ALA A 723 10.17 5.03 -13.15
C ALA A 723 10.23 6.15 -14.19
N ARG A 724 9.57 7.26 -13.89
CA ARG A 724 9.47 8.43 -14.77
C ARG A 724 10.47 9.53 -14.42
N TYR A 725 10.77 10.35 -15.40
CA TYR A 725 11.57 11.56 -15.22
C TYR A 725 10.89 12.53 -14.24
N SER A 726 11.64 13.00 -13.27
CA SER A 726 11.18 14.05 -12.35
C SER A 726 12.33 15.00 -12.02
N ARG A 727 12.28 16.22 -12.57
CA ARG A 727 13.28 17.26 -12.30
C ARG A 727 13.34 17.65 -10.82
N LYS A 728 12.17 17.62 -10.15
CA LYS A 728 12.04 17.96 -8.72
C LYS A 728 12.85 17.02 -7.83
N TYR A 729 12.83 15.72 -8.12
CA TYR A 729 13.39 14.71 -7.21
C TYR A 729 14.71 14.11 -7.71
N PHE A 730 14.92 14.00 -9.03
CA PHE A 730 16.05 13.27 -9.64
C PHE A 730 16.87 14.12 -10.61
N LYS A 731 16.70 15.45 -10.62
CA LYS A 731 17.39 16.37 -11.56
C LYS A 731 17.18 15.95 -13.02
N LYS A 732 18.19 15.32 -13.64
CA LYS A 732 18.11 14.75 -15.00
C LYS A 732 17.76 13.26 -15.02
N GLY A 733 17.57 12.64 -13.84
CA GLY A 733 17.31 11.21 -13.69
C GLY A 733 15.82 10.84 -13.67
N ARG A 734 15.60 9.56 -13.53
CA ARG A 734 14.30 8.91 -13.33
C ARG A 734 14.28 8.22 -11.99
N GLY A 735 13.11 7.97 -11.45
CA GLY A 735 13.04 7.23 -10.20
C GLY A 735 11.64 6.86 -9.81
N VAL A 736 11.59 6.20 -8.69
CA VAL A 736 10.41 5.67 -8.03
C VAL A 736 10.41 6.07 -6.57
N VAL A 737 9.30 5.82 -5.89
CA VAL A 737 9.17 6.05 -4.45
C VAL A 737 8.90 4.70 -3.79
N ALA A 738 9.76 4.29 -2.86
CA ALA A 738 9.46 3.20 -1.95
C ALA A 738 8.63 3.76 -0.81
N TYR A 739 7.32 3.48 -0.83
CA TYR A 739 6.37 3.91 0.18
C TYR A 739 6.32 2.86 1.28
N THR A 740 6.69 3.22 2.50
CA THR A 740 6.93 2.26 3.59
C THR A 740 6.12 2.63 4.82
N MET A 741 5.63 1.60 5.52
CA MET A 741 5.04 1.71 6.86
C MET A 741 6.00 1.14 7.91
N LEU A 742 6.26 1.93 8.95
CA LEU A 742 7.10 1.58 10.08
C LEU A 742 6.28 1.62 11.38
N SER A 743 6.42 0.61 12.23
CA SER A 743 5.83 0.62 13.57
C SER A 743 6.90 0.24 14.60
N ASN A 744 7.10 1.07 15.63
CA ASN A 744 8.14 0.85 16.66
C ASN A 744 9.52 0.48 16.07
N TYR A 745 9.99 1.24 15.08
CA TYR A 745 11.19 1.00 14.27
C TYR A 745 11.12 -0.18 13.29
N VAL A 746 10.10 -1.04 13.34
CA VAL A 746 9.99 -2.22 12.50
C VAL A 746 9.32 -1.86 11.18
N PRO A 747 9.95 -2.05 10.02
CA PRO A 747 9.31 -1.85 8.73
C PRO A 747 8.41 -3.05 8.41
N ILE A 748 7.10 -2.82 8.48
CA ILE A 748 6.10 -3.90 8.37
C ILE A 748 5.59 -4.13 6.95
N ASN A 749 5.57 -3.09 6.13
CA ASN A 749 5.19 -3.22 4.71
C ASN A 749 5.82 -2.09 3.88
N SER A 750 6.07 -2.37 2.60
CA SER A 750 6.56 -1.39 1.62
C SER A 750 6.15 -1.78 0.20
N ASP A 751 5.81 -0.78 -0.61
CA ASP A 751 5.52 -0.96 -2.05
C ASP A 751 6.18 0.15 -2.87
N VAL A 752 6.57 -0.16 -4.11
CA VAL A 752 7.13 0.82 -5.04
C VAL A 752 6.01 1.50 -5.82
N ILE A 753 5.92 2.81 -5.69
CA ILE A 753 4.97 3.65 -6.42
C ILE A 753 5.69 4.59 -7.38
N GLY A 754 4.98 5.09 -8.40
CA GLY A 754 5.55 6.05 -9.34
C GLY A 754 5.83 7.39 -8.68
N ALA A 755 6.96 8.03 -9.01
CA ALA A 755 7.32 9.35 -8.46
C ALA A 755 6.33 10.49 -8.86
N HIS A 756 5.39 10.22 -9.75
CA HIS A 756 4.32 11.12 -10.15
C HIS A 756 3.01 10.87 -9.41
N GLU A 757 2.92 9.78 -8.65
CA GLU A 757 1.75 9.43 -7.86
C GLU A 757 1.70 10.24 -6.56
N HIS A 758 0.49 10.46 -6.04
CA HIS A 758 0.31 11.11 -4.75
C HIS A 758 0.30 10.05 -3.65
N GLU A 759 1.19 10.16 -2.70
CA GLU A 759 1.42 9.17 -1.63
C GLU A 759 0.15 8.89 -0.80
N SER A 760 -0.72 9.91 -0.60
CA SER A 760 -1.98 9.74 0.14
C SER A 760 -2.92 8.67 -0.42
N ASN A 761 -2.78 8.31 -1.70
CA ASN A 761 -3.63 7.31 -2.33
C ASN A 761 -3.25 5.87 -1.99
N PHE A 762 -2.12 5.66 -1.29
CA PHE A 762 -1.56 4.34 -0.98
C PHE A 762 -1.49 4.05 0.52
N VAL A 763 -1.82 5.01 1.38
CA VAL A 763 -1.71 4.90 2.85
C VAL A 763 -2.53 3.73 3.38
N PHE A 764 -3.77 3.58 2.92
CA PHE A 764 -4.66 2.51 3.34
C PHE A 764 -4.18 1.15 2.80
N ASP A 765 -3.74 1.09 1.53
CA ASP A 765 -3.26 -0.15 0.92
C ASP A 765 -2.03 -0.69 1.67
N ILE A 766 -1.08 0.18 2.05
CA ILE A 766 0.11 -0.21 2.83
C ILE A 766 -0.27 -0.74 4.21
N TRP A 767 -1.24 -0.12 4.87
CA TRP A 767 -1.73 -0.55 6.17
C TRP A 767 -2.53 -1.86 6.08
N TYR A 768 -3.53 -1.90 5.20
CA TYR A 768 -4.46 -3.03 5.13
C TYR A 768 -3.86 -4.31 4.54
N ASN A 769 -2.81 -4.17 3.73
CA ASN A 769 -2.07 -5.32 3.16
C ASN A 769 -0.87 -5.76 4.01
N ASN A 770 -0.78 -5.31 5.25
CA ASN A 770 0.22 -5.81 6.19
C ASN A 770 0.02 -7.31 6.47
N THR A 771 1.12 -8.06 6.47
CA THR A 771 1.14 -9.53 6.69
C THR A 771 1.78 -9.90 8.02
N SER A 772 2.30 -8.93 8.78
CA SER A 772 2.88 -9.15 10.10
C SER A 772 1.82 -9.14 11.20
N LEU A 773 2.16 -9.63 12.38
CA LEU A 773 1.32 -9.56 13.58
C LEU A 773 1.29 -8.15 14.21
N ILE A 774 2.13 -7.24 13.74
CA ILE A 774 2.17 -5.85 14.19
C ILE A 774 1.05 -5.09 13.51
N ASN A 775 -0.03 -4.82 14.25
CA ASN A 775 -1.20 -4.12 13.73
C ASN A 775 -1.33 -2.72 14.35
N PRO A 776 -0.74 -1.67 13.76
CA PRO A 776 -0.91 -0.32 14.26
C PRO A 776 -2.36 0.13 14.09
N THR A 777 -2.94 0.66 15.18
CA THR A 777 -4.31 1.21 15.19
C THR A 777 -4.33 2.69 14.82
N VAL A 778 -3.20 3.37 14.97
CA VAL A 778 -3.03 4.77 14.60
C VAL A 778 -1.99 4.89 13.50
N ILE A 779 -2.38 5.51 12.40
CA ILE A 779 -1.51 5.73 11.26
C ILE A 779 -1.15 7.21 11.18
N THR A 780 0.14 7.49 11.12
CA THR A 780 0.68 8.85 11.00
C THR A 780 1.51 9.01 9.74
N GLY A 781 1.47 10.18 9.17
CA GLY A 781 2.25 10.57 8.01
C GLY A 781 2.42 12.09 7.98
N ASP A 782 3.12 12.61 6.99
CA ASP A 782 3.13 14.04 6.74
C ASP A 782 1.83 14.50 6.03
N MET A 783 1.76 15.77 5.64
CA MET A 783 0.60 16.31 4.92
C MET A 783 0.38 15.67 3.54
N HIS A 784 1.41 15.00 2.97
CA HIS A 784 1.27 14.24 1.72
C HIS A 784 0.48 12.94 1.91
N SER A 785 0.27 12.47 3.13
CA SER A 785 -0.58 11.30 3.46
C SER A 785 -2.07 11.65 3.54
N VAL A 786 -2.45 12.94 3.48
CA VAL A 786 -3.83 13.40 3.64
C VAL A 786 -4.50 13.59 2.28
N ASN A 787 -5.70 13.06 2.15
CA ASN A 787 -6.63 13.34 1.06
C ASN A 787 -8.09 13.47 1.57
N LYS A 788 -9.04 13.62 0.67
CA LYS A 788 -10.46 13.86 1.01
C LYS A 788 -11.23 12.62 1.49
N ALA A 789 -10.58 11.46 1.64
CA ALA A 789 -11.23 10.21 2.04
C ALA A 789 -10.48 9.43 3.12
N ASN A 790 -9.18 9.69 3.35
CA ASN A 790 -8.38 8.86 4.24
C ASN A 790 -8.87 8.84 5.69
N PHE A 791 -9.28 9.96 6.25
CA PHE A 791 -9.83 9.99 7.61
C PHE A 791 -11.09 9.11 7.73
N ALA A 792 -11.97 9.19 6.71
CA ALA A 792 -13.17 8.36 6.65
C ALA A 792 -12.81 6.87 6.54
N LEU A 793 -11.97 6.50 5.59
CA LEU A 793 -11.61 5.10 5.33
C LEU A 793 -10.98 4.44 6.56
N PHE A 794 -9.99 5.09 7.19
CA PHE A 794 -9.36 4.52 8.38
C PHE A 794 -10.35 4.32 9.51
N HIS A 795 -11.18 5.32 9.79
CA HIS A 795 -12.20 5.23 10.86
C HIS A 795 -13.20 4.10 10.60
N MET A 796 -13.67 3.95 9.36
CA MET A 796 -14.62 2.91 8.99
C MET A 796 -14.08 1.49 9.16
N PHE A 797 -12.75 1.32 9.08
CA PHE A 797 -12.07 0.05 9.33
C PHE A 797 -11.57 -0.12 10.78
N GLY A 798 -11.86 0.84 11.67
CA GLY A 798 -11.47 0.79 13.09
C GLY A 798 -10.07 1.32 13.37
N GLY A 799 -9.42 1.96 12.41
CA GLY A 799 -8.15 2.66 12.57
C GLY A 799 -8.33 4.18 12.71
N GLU A 800 -7.28 4.88 13.09
CA GLU A 800 -7.25 6.34 13.13
C GLU A 800 -6.12 6.89 12.26
N LEU A 801 -6.41 7.86 11.40
CA LEU A 801 -5.40 8.63 10.71
C LEU A 801 -5.05 9.88 11.54
N ARG A 802 -3.79 9.95 12.00
CA ARG A 802 -3.26 11.08 12.79
C ARG A 802 -2.06 11.72 12.09
N PRO A 803 -2.26 12.47 11.00
CA PRO A 803 -1.15 13.09 10.28
C PRO A 803 -0.49 14.18 11.11
N ARG A 804 0.79 14.41 10.83
CA ARG A 804 1.55 15.51 11.41
C ARG A 804 1.17 16.81 10.75
N PHE A 805 0.36 17.63 11.42
CA PHE A 805 0.06 18.99 10.97
C PHE A 805 1.26 19.91 11.14
N THR A 806 1.59 20.67 10.11
CA THR A 806 2.68 21.65 10.11
C THR A 806 2.27 22.99 10.69
N ASN A 807 0.97 23.33 10.62
CA ASN A 807 0.41 24.57 11.13
C ASN A 807 -1.05 24.35 11.54
N LEU A 808 -1.31 24.26 12.85
CA LEU A 808 -2.64 24.05 13.39
C LEU A 808 -3.58 25.24 13.13
N LYS A 809 -3.07 26.49 13.04
CA LYS A 809 -3.90 27.66 12.68
C LYS A 809 -4.53 27.49 11.29
N SER A 810 -3.74 27.00 10.31
CA SER A 810 -4.28 26.77 8.96
C SER A 810 -5.28 25.62 8.92
N GLU A 811 -5.15 24.64 9.81
CA GLU A 811 -6.07 23.50 9.88
C GLU A 811 -7.45 23.89 10.46
N LEU A 812 -7.53 24.94 11.29
CA LEU A 812 -8.82 25.47 11.76
C LEU A 812 -9.74 25.91 10.61
N ASN A 813 -9.17 26.32 9.47
CA ASN A 813 -9.91 26.64 8.26
C ASN A 813 -10.53 25.39 7.55
N ASN A 814 -10.36 24.20 8.13
CA ASN A 814 -10.92 22.95 7.63
C ASN A 814 -11.80 22.25 8.67
N VAL A 815 -12.18 22.93 9.76
CA VAL A 815 -12.95 22.35 10.86
C VAL A 815 -14.42 22.75 10.73
N TYR A 816 -15.28 21.73 10.69
CA TYR A 816 -16.72 21.86 10.51
C TYR A 816 -17.46 21.68 11.83
N GLY A 817 -18.70 22.17 11.89
CA GLY A 817 -19.62 21.99 12.99
C GLY A 817 -20.74 21.00 12.66
N THR A 818 -21.55 20.72 13.67
CA THR A 818 -22.69 19.80 13.59
C THR A 818 -24.04 20.53 13.67
N LYS A 819 -24.07 21.76 14.19
CA LYS A 819 -25.27 22.57 14.47
C LYS A 819 -25.34 23.77 13.56
N ASP A 820 -26.52 24.40 13.54
CA ASP A 820 -26.77 25.66 12.84
C ASP A 820 -25.73 26.73 13.24
N PRO A 821 -25.23 27.57 12.32
CA PRO A 821 -24.27 28.64 12.58
C PRO A 821 -24.67 29.56 13.75
N ALA A 822 -25.97 29.78 13.95
CA ALA A 822 -26.46 30.56 15.08
C ALA A 822 -26.04 30.00 16.45
N SER A 823 -25.84 28.69 16.56
CA SER A 823 -25.40 28.04 17.80
C SER A 823 -23.95 28.34 18.18
N TYR A 824 -23.13 28.83 17.24
CA TYR A 824 -21.71 29.12 17.41
C TYR A 824 -21.37 30.61 17.52
N VAL A 825 -22.36 31.51 17.54
CA VAL A 825 -22.16 32.98 17.57
C VAL A 825 -21.30 33.44 18.75
N ASN A 826 -21.42 32.75 19.90
CA ASN A 826 -20.66 33.07 21.11
C ASN A 826 -19.26 32.45 21.18
N PHE A 827 -18.84 31.75 20.14
CA PHE A 827 -17.52 31.11 20.06
C PHE A 827 -16.47 32.08 19.49
N LEU A 828 -15.29 32.13 20.06
CA LEU A 828 -14.16 32.93 19.55
C LEU A 828 -13.72 32.47 18.17
N VAL A 829 -13.75 31.17 17.95
CA VAL A 829 -13.50 30.54 16.65
C VAL A 829 -14.72 29.72 16.30
N GLN A 830 -15.27 29.98 15.12
CA GLN A 830 -16.46 29.31 14.62
C GLN A 830 -16.13 28.26 13.57
N PRO A 831 -16.95 27.20 13.42
CA PRO A 831 -16.83 26.26 12.31
C PRO A 831 -17.01 26.97 10.96
N ILE A 832 -16.30 26.51 9.93
CA ILE A 832 -16.41 27.07 8.57
C ILE A 832 -17.68 26.65 7.81
N GLY A 833 -18.41 25.69 8.34
CA GLY A 833 -19.64 25.16 7.77
C GLY A 833 -20.17 23.99 8.59
N ILE A 834 -21.24 23.37 8.11
CA ILE A 834 -21.95 22.29 8.80
C ILE A 834 -21.73 20.98 8.02
N ILE A 835 -21.68 19.87 8.74
CA ILE A 835 -21.61 18.52 8.17
C ILE A 835 -23.02 18.06 7.81
N ASP A 836 -23.22 17.64 6.59
CA ASP A 836 -24.47 17.09 6.10
C ASP A 836 -24.66 15.64 6.59
N ARG A 837 -25.30 15.50 7.77
CA ARG A 837 -25.59 14.20 8.39
C ARG A 837 -26.54 13.36 7.53
N GLN A 838 -27.58 14.00 6.98
CA GLN A 838 -28.62 13.30 6.23
C GLN A 838 -28.06 12.67 4.95
N LEU A 839 -27.20 13.39 4.25
CA LEU A 839 -26.53 12.87 3.06
C LEU A 839 -25.69 11.60 3.35
N ILE A 840 -25.04 11.54 4.52
CA ILE A 840 -24.26 10.35 4.92
C ILE A 840 -25.19 9.17 5.16
N ILE A 841 -26.34 9.39 5.80
CA ILE A 841 -27.34 8.34 6.08
C ILE A 841 -27.96 7.85 4.77
N ASP A 842 -28.34 8.74 3.87
CA ASP A 842 -28.94 8.39 2.60
C ASP A 842 -28.03 7.53 1.72
N GLU A 843 -26.73 7.73 1.81
CA GLU A 843 -25.72 7.04 1.01
C GLU A 843 -24.98 5.89 1.77
N LYS A 844 -25.45 5.52 2.96
CA LYS A 844 -24.81 4.51 3.82
C LYS A 844 -24.55 3.19 3.12
N ASP A 845 -25.48 2.71 2.28
CA ASP A 845 -25.38 1.45 1.56
C ASP A 845 -24.32 1.53 0.45
N ASN A 846 -24.25 2.63 -0.28
CA ASN A 846 -23.23 2.86 -1.29
C ASN A 846 -21.84 3.00 -0.66
N ILE A 847 -21.73 3.69 0.49
CA ILE A 847 -20.50 3.73 1.29
C ILE A 847 -20.14 2.33 1.79
N GLY A 848 -21.11 1.57 2.27
CA GLY A 848 -20.94 0.17 2.69
C GLY A 848 -20.38 -0.71 1.57
N ARG A 849 -20.86 -0.56 0.34
CA ARG A 849 -20.32 -1.25 -0.84
C ARG A 849 -18.87 -0.88 -1.14
N ILE A 850 -18.50 0.40 -1.01
CA ILE A 850 -17.11 0.85 -1.15
C ILE A 850 -16.22 0.18 -0.11
N ILE A 851 -16.64 0.18 1.15
CA ILE A 851 -15.90 -0.44 2.26
C ILE A 851 -15.77 -1.96 2.06
N ALA A 852 -16.86 -2.63 1.65
CA ALA A 852 -16.84 -4.06 1.34
C ALA A 852 -15.88 -4.39 0.20
N THR A 853 -15.84 -3.58 -0.86
CA THR A 853 -14.94 -3.76 -2.01
C THR A 853 -13.48 -3.66 -1.59
N LEU A 854 -13.13 -2.68 -0.75
CA LEU A 854 -11.77 -2.54 -0.20
C LEU A 854 -11.43 -3.71 0.74
N ALA A 855 -12.36 -4.09 1.61
CA ALA A 855 -12.17 -5.17 2.58
C ALA A 855 -11.92 -6.53 1.92
N LEU A 856 -12.60 -6.78 0.82
CA LEU A 856 -12.42 -7.99 0.01
C LEU A 856 -11.22 -7.91 -0.94
N LYS A 857 -10.49 -6.78 -0.96
CA LYS A 857 -9.33 -6.52 -1.84
C LYS A 857 -9.66 -6.64 -3.34
N GLU A 858 -10.93 -6.43 -3.70
CA GLU A 858 -11.35 -6.41 -5.11
C GLU A 858 -10.87 -5.14 -5.84
N MET A 859 -10.59 -4.07 -5.08
CA MET A 859 -10.01 -2.83 -5.57
C MET A 859 -8.99 -2.27 -4.56
N SER A 860 -7.91 -1.66 -5.06
CA SER A 860 -6.98 -0.92 -4.21
C SER A 860 -7.52 0.48 -3.86
N GLN A 861 -7.06 1.03 -2.72
CA GLN A 861 -7.37 2.40 -2.36
C GLN A 861 -6.98 3.39 -3.45
N SER A 862 -5.80 3.22 -4.05
CA SER A 862 -5.32 4.13 -5.09
C SER A 862 -6.25 4.19 -6.31
N THR A 863 -6.81 3.06 -6.71
CA THR A 863 -7.82 2.99 -7.79
C THR A 863 -9.14 3.62 -7.35
N LEU A 864 -9.60 3.29 -6.13
CA LEU A 864 -10.83 3.84 -5.57
C LEU A 864 -10.80 5.37 -5.52
N ILE A 865 -9.75 5.96 -4.93
CA ILE A 865 -9.65 7.42 -4.76
C ILE A 865 -9.59 8.13 -6.11
N LYS A 866 -8.84 7.60 -7.07
CA LYS A 866 -8.78 8.15 -8.43
C LYS A 866 -10.17 8.16 -9.08
N LYS A 867 -10.90 7.06 -8.98
CA LYS A 867 -12.28 6.97 -9.52
C LYS A 867 -13.27 7.88 -8.78
N LEU A 868 -13.23 7.91 -7.44
CA LEU A 868 -14.07 8.81 -6.64
C LEU A 868 -13.82 10.29 -6.97
N CYS A 869 -12.56 10.70 -7.09
CA CYS A 869 -12.21 12.08 -7.45
C CYS A 869 -12.62 12.43 -8.89
N ALA A 870 -12.66 11.44 -9.78
CA ALA A 870 -13.09 11.59 -11.16
C ALA A 870 -14.62 11.68 -11.33
N LEU A 871 -15.42 11.16 -10.39
CA LEU A 871 -16.88 11.30 -10.42
C LEU A 871 -17.30 12.77 -10.42
N SER A 872 -18.46 13.06 -10.99
CA SER A 872 -19.06 14.40 -10.97
C SER A 872 -19.08 14.97 -9.56
N THR A 873 -18.85 16.29 -9.43
CA THR A 873 -18.98 16.99 -8.15
C THR A 873 -20.37 16.89 -7.54
N ASN A 874 -21.38 16.55 -8.37
CA ASN A 874 -22.76 16.34 -7.94
C ASN A 874 -23.06 14.90 -7.49
N ASN A 875 -22.12 13.94 -7.66
CA ASN A 875 -22.32 12.58 -7.21
C ASN A 875 -22.54 12.51 -5.69
N LYS A 876 -23.68 11.95 -5.26
CA LYS A 876 -24.10 11.90 -3.85
C LYS A 876 -23.16 11.05 -2.99
N THR A 877 -22.77 9.86 -3.45
CA THR A 877 -21.88 8.96 -2.72
C THR A 877 -20.51 9.59 -2.46
N ARG A 878 -19.94 10.27 -3.48
CA ARG A 878 -18.71 11.04 -3.35
C ARG A 878 -18.85 12.15 -2.30
N LYS A 879 -19.93 12.92 -2.35
CA LYS A 879 -20.21 13.98 -1.38
C LYS A 879 -20.34 13.41 0.03
N ALA A 880 -21.14 12.37 0.21
CA ALA A 880 -21.38 11.72 1.49
C ALA A 880 -20.08 11.21 2.15
N LEU A 881 -19.21 10.51 1.39
CA LEU A 881 -17.92 10.07 1.89
C LEU A 881 -17.03 11.26 2.29
N PHE A 882 -17.06 12.35 1.53
CA PHE A 882 -16.28 13.55 1.87
C PHE A 882 -16.86 14.30 3.08
N GLU A 883 -18.19 14.32 3.27
CA GLU A 883 -18.83 14.85 4.50
C GLU A 883 -18.39 14.02 5.72
N PHE A 884 -18.42 12.70 5.63
CA PHE A 884 -17.92 11.85 6.71
C PHE A 884 -16.42 12.08 6.98
N ASN A 885 -15.61 12.25 5.93
CA ASN A 885 -14.19 12.60 6.08
C ASN A 885 -13.98 13.95 6.78
N LYS A 886 -14.83 14.96 6.51
CA LYS A 886 -14.80 16.26 7.21
C LYS A 886 -15.09 16.08 8.70
N LEU A 887 -16.08 15.25 9.05
CA LEU A 887 -16.44 14.93 10.43
C LEU A 887 -15.23 14.38 11.21
N ILE A 888 -14.63 13.29 10.71
CA ILE A 888 -13.50 12.65 11.38
C ILE A 888 -12.28 13.58 11.43
N ARG A 889 -11.97 14.30 10.34
CA ARG A 889 -10.88 15.28 10.32
C ARG A 889 -11.10 16.41 11.33
N SER A 890 -12.34 16.91 11.47
CA SER A 890 -12.68 17.97 12.44
C SER A 890 -12.46 17.50 13.88
N ILE A 891 -12.92 16.29 14.20
CA ILE A 891 -12.68 15.64 15.50
C ILE A 891 -11.17 15.53 15.77
N TYR A 892 -10.40 15.02 14.80
CA TYR A 892 -8.96 14.87 14.94
C TYR A 892 -8.26 16.22 15.14
N THR A 893 -8.61 17.23 14.36
CA THR A 893 -7.99 18.56 14.45
C THR A 893 -8.18 19.18 15.82
N LEU A 894 -9.41 19.14 16.37
CA LEU A 894 -9.69 19.65 17.71
C LEU A 894 -8.98 18.84 18.79
N LYS A 895 -8.95 17.49 18.69
CA LYS A 895 -8.18 16.64 19.61
C LYS A 895 -6.69 17.00 19.61
N CYS A 896 -6.08 17.25 18.44
CA CYS A 896 -4.68 17.68 18.34
C CYS A 896 -4.38 19.01 19.00
N ILE A 897 -5.36 19.92 18.98
CA ILE A 897 -5.23 21.23 19.62
C ILE A 897 -5.34 21.09 21.13
N LEU A 898 -6.28 20.28 21.61
CA LEU A 898 -6.54 20.08 23.03
C LEU A 898 -5.48 19.21 23.70
N ASP A 899 -5.00 18.17 23.02
CA ASP A 899 -3.93 17.29 23.54
C ASP A 899 -2.66 17.38 22.68
N PRO A 900 -1.66 18.18 23.11
CA PRO A 900 -0.38 18.31 22.41
C PRO A 900 0.40 17.01 22.25
N LYS A 901 0.16 15.99 23.11
CA LYS A 901 0.86 14.70 23.05
C LYS A 901 0.57 13.95 21.75
N ILE A 902 -0.63 14.13 21.19
CA ILE A 902 -1.01 13.50 19.89
C ILE A 902 -0.05 13.96 18.81
N LEU A 903 0.22 15.25 18.72
CA LEU A 903 1.12 15.82 17.73
C LEU A 903 2.59 15.48 18.01
N GLU A 904 3.00 15.45 19.29
CA GLU A 904 4.34 15.04 19.70
C GLU A 904 4.60 13.58 19.32
N ASN A 905 3.66 12.67 19.56
CA ASN A 905 3.79 11.25 19.21
C ASN A 905 3.81 11.03 17.68
N ALA A 906 2.99 11.76 16.94
CA ALA A 906 3.05 11.75 15.47
C ALA A 906 4.43 12.21 14.96
N HIS A 907 4.99 13.25 15.54
CA HIS A 907 6.32 13.74 15.21
C HIS A 907 7.42 12.72 15.53
N ARG A 908 7.38 12.11 16.72
CA ARG A 908 8.33 11.06 17.12
C ARG A 908 8.29 9.84 16.20
N SER A 909 7.08 9.45 15.78
CA SER A 909 6.90 8.34 14.83
C SER A 909 7.54 8.66 13.47
N GLN A 910 7.39 9.89 12.97
CA GLN A 910 8.03 10.33 11.74
C GLN A 910 9.56 10.38 11.85
N ASN A 911 10.11 10.83 12.97
CA ASN A 911 11.57 10.83 13.19
C ASN A 911 12.16 9.40 13.16
N ARG A 912 11.43 8.40 13.65
CA ARG A 912 11.83 6.99 13.54
C ARG A 912 11.86 6.51 12.10
N LEU A 913 10.86 6.91 11.32
CA LEU A 913 10.80 6.59 9.90
C LEU A 913 11.97 7.26 9.13
N GLU A 914 12.35 8.47 9.48
CA GLU A 914 13.54 9.13 8.91
C GLU A 914 14.85 8.38 9.26
N SER A 915 14.98 7.85 10.49
CA SER A 915 16.11 7.00 10.86
C SER A 915 16.16 5.72 9.99
N TYR A 916 15.02 5.09 9.76
CA TYR A 916 14.89 3.96 8.84
C TYR A 916 15.25 4.36 7.41
N HIS A 917 14.79 5.51 6.91
CA HIS A 917 15.13 6.01 5.57
C HIS A 917 16.64 6.23 5.41
N THR A 918 17.31 6.65 6.47
CA THR A 918 18.78 6.81 6.47
C THR A 918 19.47 5.46 6.33
N LEU A 919 19.06 4.44 7.09
CA LEU A 919 19.55 3.07 6.96
C LEU A 919 19.30 2.51 5.54
N ARG A 920 18.06 2.60 5.05
CA ARG A 920 17.69 2.14 3.69
C ARG A 920 18.51 2.84 2.60
N GLY A 921 18.74 4.14 2.80
CA GLY A 921 19.59 4.93 1.91
C GLY A 921 21.05 4.46 1.92
N ALA A 922 21.60 4.09 3.09
CA ALA A 922 22.94 3.55 3.21
C ALA A 922 23.08 2.21 2.49
N ILE A 923 22.13 1.28 2.71
CA ILE A 923 22.10 -0.03 2.01
C ILE A 923 22.07 0.18 0.48
N ALA A 924 21.18 1.02 -0.04
CA ALA A 924 21.01 1.22 -1.47
C ALA A 924 22.19 1.95 -2.13
N LYS A 925 22.97 2.74 -1.36
CA LYS A 925 24.12 3.48 -1.87
C LYS A 925 25.41 2.67 -2.00
N VAL A 926 25.46 1.42 -1.57
CA VAL A 926 26.66 0.57 -1.63
C VAL A 926 27.23 0.50 -3.06
N SER A 927 26.38 0.49 -4.08
CA SER A 927 26.80 0.57 -5.47
C SER A 927 27.21 1.98 -5.95
N GLY A 928 27.23 2.98 -5.06
CA GLY A 928 27.55 4.39 -5.37
C GLY A 928 26.34 5.27 -5.68
N ARG A 929 25.13 4.69 -5.90
CA ARG A 929 23.89 5.44 -6.19
C ARG A 929 22.75 4.98 -5.33
N LYS A 930 21.95 5.91 -4.83
CA LYS A 930 20.69 5.57 -4.14
C LYS A 930 19.63 5.17 -5.17
N ALA A 931 19.70 3.95 -5.63
CA ALA A 931 18.86 3.40 -6.69
C ALA A 931 18.13 2.12 -6.26
N LEU A 932 17.18 1.66 -7.07
CA LEU A 932 16.66 0.29 -7.02
C LEU A 932 17.09 -0.46 -8.28
N LEU A 933 17.58 -1.68 -8.08
CA LEU A 933 17.96 -2.57 -9.14
C LEU A 933 16.71 -3.14 -9.82
N GLY A 934 16.69 -3.20 -11.14
CA GLY A 934 15.62 -3.83 -11.91
C GLY A 934 15.47 -3.25 -13.30
N ARG A 935 15.05 -4.09 -14.25
CA ARG A 935 14.70 -3.72 -15.62
C ARG A 935 13.20 -3.57 -15.81
N THR A 936 12.42 -4.13 -14.89
CA THR A 936 10.96 -4.11 -14.85
C THR A 936 10.49 -3.55 -13.51
N ASP A 937 9.22 -3.14 -13.43
CA ASP A 937 8.62 -2.69 -12.17
C ASP A 937 8.61 -3.81 -11.12
N LEU A 938 8.44 -5.08 -11.55
CA LEU A 938 8.51 -6.26 -10.68
C LEU A 938 9.92 -6.46 -10.09
N GLU A 939 10.96 -6.37 -10.91
CA GLU A 939 12.34 -6.52 -10.42
C GLU A 939 12.72 -5.40 -9.46
N MET A 940 12.30 -4.16 -9.72
CA MET A 940 12.51 -3.05 -8.78
C MET A 940 11.77 -3.29 -7.46
N GLU A 941 10.57 -3.86 -7.50
CA GLU A 941 9.85 -4.23 -6.29
C GLU A 941 10.56 -5.33 -5.51
N ILE A 942 11.12 -6.34 -6.19
CA ILE A 942 11.96 -7.39 -5.56
C ILE A 942 13.19 -6.77 -4.90
N SER A 943 13.89 -5.85 -5.58
CA SER A 943 15.03 -5.11 -5.00
C SER A 943 14.62 -4.31 -3.76
N ASN A 944 13.47 -3.65 -3.81
CA ASN A 944 12.90 -2.93 -2.67
C ASN A 944 12.63 -3.87 -1.48
N GLN A 945 11.99 -5.01 -1.73
CA GLN A 945 11.68 -6.00 -0.68
C GLN A 945 12.96 -6.63 -0.08
N CYS A 946 13.98 -6.91 -0.89
CA CYS A 946 15.29 -7.37 -0.39
C CYS A 946 15.93 -6.32 0.53
N GLY A 947 15.87 -5.05 0.15
CA GLY A 947 16.41 -4.00 0.98
C GLY A 947 15.60 -3.74 2.26
N LEU A 948 14.28 -3.93 2.22
CA LEU A 948 13.41 -3.92 3.41
C LEU A 948 13.82 -5.03 4.38
N LEU A 949 13.99 -6.25 3.85
CA LEU A 949 14.35 -7.42 4.63
C LEU A 949 15.71 -7.26 5.32
N ILE A 950 16.74 -6.73 4.62
CA ILE A 950 18.05 -6.44 5.21
C ILE A 950 17.93 -5.38 6.30
N ALA A 951 17.15 -4.32 6.08
CA ALA A 951 16.93 -3.31 7.11
C ALA A 951 16.23 -3.90 8.34
N SER A 952 15.24 -4.78 8.15
CA SER A 952 14.55 -5.49 9.24
C SER A 952 15.51 -6.39 10.02
N ALA A 953 16.43 -7.08 9.33
CA ALA A 953 17.43 -7.94 9.96
C ALA A 953 18.41 -7.11 10.82
N ILE A 954 18.89 -5.97 10.32
CA ILE A 954 19.74 -5.05 11.08
C ILE A 954 19.02 -4.52 12.32
N ILE A 955 17.76 -4.14 12.16
CA ILE A 955 16.92 -3.67 13.28
C ILE A 955 16.72 -4.78 14.31
N TYR A 956 16.47 -6.02 13.89
CA TYR A 956 16.37 -7.17 14.79
C TYR A 956 17.69 -7.39 15.57
N TYR A 957 18.83 -7.35 14.88
CA TYR A 957 20.14 -7.52 15.47
C TYR A 957 20.39 -6.47 16.57
N ASN A 958 20.19 -5.20 16.27
CA ASN A 958 20.36 -4.12 17.24
C ASN A 958 19.34 -4.18 18.39
N ALA A 959 18.07 -4.51 18.09
CA ALA A 959 17.04 -4.70 19.11
C ALA A 959 17.36 -5.90 20.03
N SER A 960 18.02 -6.94 19.51
CA SER A 960 18.51 -8.06 20.33
C SER A 960 19.63 -7.62 21.28
N ILE A 961 20.54 -6.74 20.86
CA ILE A 961 21.56 -6.13 21.73
C ILE A 961 20.88 -5.30 22.83
N HIS A 962 19.90 -4.47 22.47
CA HIS A 962 19.14 -3.68 23.44
C HIS A 962 18.39 -4.56 24.46
N SER A 963 17.80 -5.66 24.00
CA SER A 963 17.12 -6.62 24.87
C SER A 963 18.06 -7.31 25.85
N HIS A 964 19.26 -7.70 25.39
CA HIS A 964 20.30 -8.27 26.26
C HIS A 964 20.74 -7.29 27.35
N LEU A 965 20.97 -6.04 26.98
CA LEU A 965 21.31 -4.98 27.95
C LEU A 965 20.19 -4.72 28.95
N LEU A 966 18.92 -4.73 28.49
CA LEU A 966 17.76 -4.58 29.35
C LEU A 966 17.64 -5.75 30.35
N ASN A 967 17.78 -6.98 29.85
CA ASN A 967 17.65 -8.19 30.66
C ASN A 967 18.79 -8.34 31.71
N LYS A 968 20.01 -7.86 31.38
CA LYS A 968 21.11 -7.77 32.36
C LYS A 968 20.87 -6.69 33.42
N ASN A 969 20.00 -5.71 33.18
CA ASN A 969 19.72 -4.56 34.04
C ASN A 969 18.22 -4.28 34.21
N PRO A 970 17.37 -5.26 34.61
CA PRO A 970 15.93 -5.17 34.53
C PRO A 970 15.30 -4.01 35.32
N ASN A 971 15.90 -3.62 36.45
CA ASN A 971 15.39 -2.58 37.35
C ASN A 971 16.12 -1.23 37.22
N ASN A 972 17.07 -1.09 36.30
CA ASN A 972 17.86 0.12 36.17
C ASN A 972 17.16 1.15 35.25
N LYS A 973 16.46 2.11 35.88
CA LYS A 973 15.73 3.18 35.17
C LYS A 973 16.67 4.05 34.29
N LYS A 974 17.96 4.18 34.62
CA LYS A 974 18.93 4.95 33.81
C LYS A 974 19.22 4.19 32.50
N VAL A 975 19.47 2.87 32.59
CA VAL A 975 19.69 2.02 31.40
C VAL A 975 18.43 2.02 30.51
N LEU A 976 17.26 1.87 31.07
CA LEU A 976 16.02 1.93 30.28
C LEU A 976 15.81 3.28 29.58
N LYS A 977 16.08 4.40 30.30
CA LYS A 977 16.01 5.74 29.69
C LYS A 977 17.01 5.90 28.56
N PHE A 978 18.21 5.35 28.71
CA PHE A 978 19.26 5.34 27.69
C PHE A 978 18.83 4.51 26.46
N LEU A 979 18.36 3.26 26.66
CA LEU A 979 17.92 2.38 25.58
C LEU A 979 16.74 2.96 24.77
N ARG A 980 15.83 3.67 25.45
CA ARG A 980 14.71 4.35 24.76
C ARG A 980 15.15 5.48 23.83
N LYS A 981 16.33 6.04 24.04
CA LYS A 981 16.92 7.06 23.16
C LYS A 981 17.67 6.44 21.98
N LEU A 982 18.12 5.19 22.07
CA LEU A 982 18.83 4.52 20.98
C LEU A 982 17.90 4.13 19.85
N SER A 983 18.36 4.28 18.62
CA SER A 983 17.65 3.82 17.42
C SER A 983 18.21 2.47 16.98
N PRO A 984 17.41 1.40 16.88
CA PRO A 984 17.91 0.12 16.37
C PRO A 984 18.18 0.16 14.85
N ALA A 985 17.90 1.25 14.16
CA ALA A 985 18.22 1.45 12.75
C ALA A 985 19.66 1.94 12.50
N ALA A 986 20.55 1.87 13.48
CA ALA A 986 21.97 2.19 13.34
C ALA A 986 22.71 1.11 12.53
N TRP A 987 23.71 1.50 11.74
CA TRP A 987 24.47 0.57 10.88
C TRP A 987 25.97 0.83 10.86
N GLN A 988 26.49 1.80 11.59
CA GLN A 988 27.90 2.25 11.53
C GLN A 988 28.89 1.14 11.92
N HIS A 989 28.45 0.16 12.72
CA HIS A 989 29.19 -1.02 13.15
C HIS A 989 28.97 -2.25 12.23
N ILE A 990 28.39 -2.05 11.04
CA ILE A 990 28.14 -3.13 10.08
C ILE A 990 28.79 -2.79 8.74
N HIS A 991 29.61 -3.66 8.22
CA HIS A 991 30.22 -3.52 6.91
C HIS A 991 29.24 -3.92 5.81
N PHE A 992 28.95 -2.99 4.90
CA PHE A 992 28.11 -3.20 3.71
C PHE A 992 28.92 -3.44 2.44
N THR A 993 30.24 -3.22 2.49
CA THR A 993 31.14 -3.23 1.32
C THR A 993 32.35 -4.12 1.62
N GLY A 994 33.03 -4.55 0.56
CA GLY A 994 34.22 -5.39 0.65
C GLY A 994 34.03 -6.70 -0.10
N TYR A 995 34.89 -7.66 0.19
CA TYR A 995 34.75 -9.04 -0.26
C TYR A 995 33.80 -9.78 0.69
N PHE A 996 32.77 -10.38 0.15
CA PHE A 996 31.78 -11.14 0.93
C PHE A 996 32.20 -12.61 1.01
N SER A 997 32.51 -13.06 2.22
CA SER A 997 32.79 -14.47 2.49
C SER A 997 31.54 -15.18 3.02
N PHE A 998 30.98 -16.05 2.21
CA PHE A 998 29.79 -16.83 2.58
C PHE A 998 30.11 -18.23 3.07
N TYR A 999 31.20 -18.83 2.59
CA TYR A 999 31.61 -20.20 2.92
C TYR A 999 32.82 -20.23 3.85
N ASP A 1000 33.76 -19.31 3.68
CA ASP A 1000 34.98 -19.22 4.47
C ASP A 1000 34.86 -18.19 5.60
N ASN A 1001 35.62 -18.35 6.69
CA ASN A 1001 35.75 -17.39 7.81
C ASN A 1001 34.42 -16.95 8.45
N ARG A 1002 33.52 -17.90 8.73
CA ARG A 1002 32.23 -17.60 9.40
C ARG A 1002 32.46 -17.15 10.83
N ARG A 1003 32.10 -15.90 11.15
CA ARG A 1003 32.04 -15.42 12.52
C ARG A 1003 30.66 -15.69 13.12
N LYS A 1004 30.63 -16.39 14.26
CA LYS A 1004 29.40 -16.54 15.04
C LYS A 1004 29.29 -15.34 15.95
N ILE A 1005 28.22 -14.57 15.79
CA ILE A 1005 27.93 -13.43 16.66
C ILE A 1005 27.47 -13.95 18.04
N ASP A 1006 28.20 -13.56 19.08
CA ASP A 1006 27.89 -13.80 20.47
C ASP A 1006 27.68 -12.47 21.17
N ILE A 1007 26.39 -12.10 21.42
CA ILE A 1007 26.03 -10.82 22.02
C ILE A 1007 26.56 -10.70 23.45
N ASP A 1008 26.59 -11.80 24.23
CA ASP A 1008 27.08 -11.77 25.62
C ASP A 1008 28.52 -11.41 25.66
N LYS A 1009 29.37 -12.07 24.87
CA LYS A 1009 30.79 -11.76 24.78
C LYS A 1009 31.07 -10.36 24.26
N MET A 1010 30.32 -9.89 23.28
CA MET A 1010 30.41 -8.52 22.73
C MET A 1010 30.13 -7.46 23.80
N LEU A 1011 29.19 -7.71 24.68
CA LEU A 1011 28.79 -6.77 25.72
C LEU A 1011 29.77 -6.80 26.91
N GLU A 1012 30.39 -7.93 27.20
CA GLU A 1012 31.48 -8.02 28.21
C GLU A 1012 32.68 -7.17 27.80
N ASP A 1013 33.08 -7.24 26.54
CA ASP A 1013 34.16 -6.43 25.99
C ASP A 1013 33.89 -4.90 26.07
N ILE A 1014 32.63 -4.50 26.00
CA ILE A 1014 32.22 -3.07 26.09
C ILE A 1014 32.18 -2.59 27.56
N LEU A 1015 31.76 -3.45 28.48
CA LEU A 1015 31.65 -3.11 29.88
C LEU A 1015 33.03 -3.07 30.59
N LEU A 1016 34.04 -3.74 30.02
CA LEU A 1016 35.41 -3.75 30.47
C LEU A 1016 36.25 -2.56 29.97
N ASN A 1017 35.78 -1.86 28.92
CA ASN A 1017 36.35 -0.65 28.33
C ASN A 1017 35.46 0.58 28.60
#